data_19eb806b5b3a668985a6970ec5480464
#
_entry.id   19eb806b5b3a668985a6970ec5480464
#
_cell.length_a   1.000
_cell.length_b   1.000
_cell.length_c   1.000
_cell.angle_alpha   90.00
_cell.angle_beta   90.00
_cell.angle_gamma   90.00
#
_symmetry.space_group_name_H-M   'P 1'
#
loop_
_entity.id
_entity.type
_entity.pdbx_description
1 polymer ?
#
loop_
_entity_poly.entity_id
_entity_poly.type
_entity_poly.pdbx_seq_one_letter_code
_entity_poly.pdbx_strand_id
1 'polypeptide(L)'
;MKTNLFLPFFLFAVNFSAYAQDKPTALPQIIVQEQQSITANNTFFAQQKANKIAGSVAIIDKEDFQNKASTTVHDLFSATPGIFAQSKQGQEARLSIRGSGLSRNFHLRGINLYQDGIPINLADGSTDFQSLDPLAFNHLEVYKGANALHLGSASLGGAINFVSPTGYNANKLALRIEGGSFDTRRAQISSGQVLGNADYYVSLSNFKSTGYRKQSNQSDTKLFSNFGYRPHKNLENRTYLSLINSKLELPGALTRTQLNNNSSSANANNINSGQERNFSEIRLANKTSYLANNTSNNFGLFVVKKNLNHPIFQVVLQDSINYGLFADSKINYQLFNKKSDLLLGINLSEGVVDSQRFVNIGGAKGNKTMQGNEKAQTAMLFIENNLQILPKLTLATGLQVLYRKLTYQDKFLSDGNQSGFRKYYGISPKIGAIYQAQENLQLYGNISGAYEPPTFTEARQTTLPGLANISAQKSYTAEIGLRKSKSDFNFDLTFYRSDVRDELMLYTVAPNFTQAINAKKTMHQGLELATENVLLKNIFGTDNLTLKNAYTFSDFHFVNDATYKNNKIPGNPRHYLFSQLVYKHKNSFFIAPNLEAVPQGIVIDAKNQYKSKNYAAFGLNAGFDLDDNFSIFAEGRNLFNKNYSGAVDVLSQATSNNVAVYYPASLRAFYFGLKYKL
;
A
#
# COMPACT_ATOMS: atom_id res chain seq x y z
N MET A 1 -30.39 24.54 23.64
CA MET A 1 -30.36 25.19 22.32
C MET A 1 -29.59 24.27 21.35
N LYS A 2 -30.33 23.61 20.46
CA LYS A 2 -29.82 22.72 19.44
C LYS A 2 -29.52 23.57 18.20
N THR A 3 -28.28 23.74 17.84
CA THR A 3 -27.86 24.33 16.56
C THR A 3 -27.55 23.20 15.57
N ASN A 4 -28.51 22.96 14.69
CA ASN A 4 -28.34 22.14 13.51
C ASN A 4 -27.46 22.90 12.50
N LEU A 5 -26.26 22.41 12.23
CA LEU A 5 -25.44 22.89 11.10
C LEU A 5 -25.85 22.10 9.86
N PHE A 6 -26.66 22.72 9.01
CA PHE A 6 -26.95 22.26 7.66
C PHE A 6 -25.71 22.46 6.79
N LEU A 7 -25.18 21.37 6.23
CA LEU A 7 -24.20 21.43 5.16
C LEU A 7 -24.96 21.55 3.84
N PRO A 8 -24.72 22.59 3.00
CA PRO A 8 -25.37 22.66 1.70
C PRO A 8 -24.79 21.64 0.73
N PHE A 9 -25.64 20.77 0.25
CA PHE A 9 -25.41 19.98 -0.95
C PHE A 9 -25.34 20.91 -2.14
N PHE A 10 -24.17 21.09 -2.76
CA PHE A 10 -24.07 21.76 -4.05
C PHE A 10 -24.55 20.79 -5.13
N LEU A 11 -25.79 20.99 -5.57
CA LEU A 11 -26.30 20.47 -6.83
C LEU A 11 -25.67 21.29 -7.96
N PHE A 12 -24.76 20.69 -8.71
CA PHE A 12 -24.32 21.28 -9.99
C PHE A 12 -25.38 20.98 -11.06
N ALA A 13 -26.15 21.98 -11.39
CA ALA A 13 -26.97 21.99 -12.60
C ALA A 13 -26.03 22.16 -13.82
N VAL A 14 -25.90 21.14 -14.64
CA VAL A 14 -25.15 21.17 -15.89
C VAL A 14 -26.09 21.71 -16.97
N ASN A 15 -25.91 22.97 -17.37
CA ASN A 15 -26.54 23.53 -18.55
C ASN A 15 -25.84 23.00 -19.81
N PHE A 16 -26.52 22.17 -20.58
CA PHE A 16 -26.11 21.79 -21.93
C PHE A 16 -26.41 22.91 -22.91
N SER A 17 -25.39 23.68 -23.31
CA SER A 17 -25.47 24.50 -24.51
C SER A 17 -24.73 23.78 -25.63
N ALA A 18 -25.46 23.27 -26.59
CA ALA A 18 -24.91 22.69 -27.79
C ALA A 18 -24.41 23.83 -28.74
N TYR A 19 -23.09 23.88 -28.94
CA TYR A 19 -22.52 24.60 -30.07
C TYR A 19 -21.75 23.59 -30.95
N ALA A 20 -22.36 23.31 -32.09
CA ALA A 20 -21.71 22.57 -33.17
C ALA A 20 -20.81 23.54 -33.95
N GLN A 21 -19.52 23.33 -34.00
CA GLN A 21 -18.64 23.77 -35.05
C GLN A 21 -17.61 22.68 -35.33
N ASP A 22 -17.81 22.00 -36.44
CA ASP A 22 -16.86 21.07 -37.02
C ASP A 22 -15.60 21.83 -37.52
N LYS A 23 -14.48 21.60 -36.79
CA LYS A 23 -13.14 21.72 -37.38
C LYS A 23 -12.50 20.33 -37.34
N PRO A 24 -11.83 19.88 -38.40
CA PRO A 24 -11.17 18.60 -38.42
C PRO A 24 -10.09 18.60 -37.32
N THR A 25 -10.37 17.91 -36.23
CA THR A 25 -9.42 17.67 -35.15
C THR A 25 -8.38 16.70 -35.71
N ALA A 26 -7.13 17.14 -35.84
CA ALA A 26 -6.02 16.25 -36.10
C ALA A 26 -6.07 15.15 -35.06
N LEU A 27 -6.16 13.90 -35.50
CA LEU A 27 -6.10 12.72 -34.63
C LEU A 27 -4.83 12.85 -33.76
N PRO A 28 -4.90 12.58 -32.47
CA PRO A 28 -3.70 12.54 -31.66
C PRO A 28 -2.75 11.53 -32.27
N GLN A 29 -1.54 11.98 -32.60
CA GLN A 29 -0.47 11.12 -33.09
C GLN A 29 -0.34 9.97 -32.13
N ILE A 30 -0.74 8.76 -32.55
CA ILE A 30 -0.45 7.54 -31.80
C ILE A 30 1.06 7.37 -31.91
N ILE A 31 1.79 7.87 -30.93
CA ILE A 31 3.20 7.55 -30.77
C ILE A 31 3.22 6.08 -30.36
N VAL A 32 3.40 5.20 -31.32
CA VAL A 32 3.74 3.80 -31.06
C VAL A 32 5.17 3.82 -30.52
N GLN A 33 5.31 4.05 -29.23
CA GLN A 33 6.57 3.78 -28.56
C GLN A 33 6.75 2.27 -28.59
N GLU A 34 7.63 1.81 -29.45
CA GLU A 34 8.08 0.42 -29.44
C GLU A 34 8.59 0.11 -28.03
N GLN A 35 8.08 -0.94 -27.41
CA GLN A 35 8.48 -1.32 -26.05
C GLN A 35 9.95 -1.73 -26.07
N GLN A 36 10.83 -0.81 -25.73
CA GLN A 36 12.28 -0.98 -25.80
C GLN A 36 12.81 -2.05 -24.83
N SER A 37 12.03 -2.40 -23.81
CA SER A 37 12.31 -3.48 -22.83
C SER A 37 11.03 -4.24 -22.51
N ILE A 38 11.15 -5.52 -22.19
CA ILE A 38 10.02 -6.36 -21.75
C ILE A 38 9.55 -5.93 -20.35
N THR A 39 10.48 -5.51 -19.50
CA THR A 39 10.22 -5.10 -18.11
C THR A 39 9.92 -3.61 -17.96
N ALA A 40 10.49 -2.73 -18.80
CA ALA A 40 10.32 -1.28 -18.68
C ALA A 40 8.89 -0.87 -19.01
N ASN A 41 8.07 -0.69 -18.00
CA ASN A 41 6.72 -0.16 -18.10
C ASN A 41 6.67 1.32 -17.69
N ASN A 42 5.87 2.10 -18.40
CA ASN A 42 5.48 3.44 -17.98
C ASN A 42 4.01 3.43 -17.51
N THR A 43 3.56 4.54 -16.92
CA THR A 43 2.19 4.69 -16.40
C THR A 43 1.12 4.55 -17.46
N PHE A 44 1.41 4.90 -18.73
CA PHE A 44 0.48 4.70 -19.85
C PHE A 44 0.19 3.21 -20.09
N PHE A 45 1.22 2.36 -20.17
CA PHE A 45 1.04 0.91 -20.31
C PHE A 45 0.41 0.27 -19.05
N ALA A 46 0.76 0.77 -17.87
CA ALA A 46 0.13 0.35 -16.62
C ALA A 46 -1.38 0.64 -16.63
N GLN A 47 -1.78 1.83 -17.09
CA GLN A 47 -3.20 2.20 -17.22
C GLN A 47 -3.93 1.34 -18.27
N GLN A 48 -3.29 1.04 -19.40
CA GLN A 48 -3.87 0.13 -20.40
C GLN A 48 -4.09 -1.27 -19.84
N LYS A 49 -3.16 -1.80 -19.02
CA LYS A 49 -3.32 -3.08 -18.33
C LYS A 49 -4.45 -3.02 -17.29
N ALA A 50 -4.50 -1.94 -16.49
CA ALA A 50 -5.55 -1.72 -15.51
C ALA A 50 -6.96 -1.71 -16.16
N ASN A 51 -7.09 -1.12 -17.34
CA ASN A 51 -8.35 -1.08 -18.10
C ASN A 51 -8.84 -2.45 -18.60
N LYS A 52 -7.98 -3.49 -18.59
CA LYS A 52 -8.34 -4.88 -18.91
C LYS A 52 -8.75 -5.69 -17.68
N ILE A 53 -8.76 -5.10 -16.49
CA ILE A 53 -9.16 -5.76 -15.26
C ILE A 53 -10.60 -5.39 -14.92
N ALA A 54 -11.44 -6.42 -14.75
CA ALA A 54 -12.82 -6.25 -14.30
C ALA A 54 -12.85 -5.94 -12.79
N GLY A 55 -12.43 -4.72 -12.41
CA GLY A 55 -12.33 -4.31 -11.03
C GLY A 55 -11.53 -3.02 -10.85
N SER A 56 -11.54 -2.46 -9.64
CA SER A 56 -10.86 -1.21 -9.30
C SER A 56 -9.35 -1.38 -9.21
N VAL A 57 -8.65 -0.57 -9.99
CA VAL A 57 -7.18 -0.48 -10.01
C VAL A 57 -6.79 1.00 -10.03
N ALA A 58 -5.84 1.41 -9.18
CA ALA A 58 -5.28 2.74 -9.19
C ALA A 58 -3.81 2.70 -9.60
N ILE A 59 -3.40 3.60 -10.48
CA ILE A 59 -2.01 3.84 -10.84
C ILE A 59 -1.58 5.15 -10.18
N ILE A 60 -0.50 5.10 -9.39
CA ILE A 60 0.08 6.26 -8.72
C ILE A 60 1.38 6.59 -9.45
N ASP A 61 1.40 7.72 -10.14
CA ASP A 61 2.56 8.16 -10.90
C ASP A 61 3.68 8.67 -9.98
N LYS A 62 4.92 8.59 -10.45
CA LYS A 62 6.08 9.14 -9.72
C LYS A 62 5.93 10.64 -9.42
N GLU A 63 5.29 11.40 -10.28
CA GLU A 63 5.08 12.84 -10.06
C GLU A 63 4.24 13.12 -8.81
N ASP A 64 3.30 12.22 -8.43
CA ASP A 64 2.46 12.38 -7.25
C ASP A 64 3.24 12.25 -5.93
N PHE A 65 4.44 11.63 -5.94
CA PHE A 65 5.25 11.45 -4.75
C PHE A 65 6.69 12.00 -4.85
N GLN A 66 7.21 12.28 -6.04
CA GLN A 66 8.56 12.85 -6.23
C GLN A 66 8.61 14.39 -6.12
N ASN A 67 7.48 15.07 -6.19
CA ASN A 67 7.40 16.55 -6.10
C ASN A 67 7.04 17.04 -4.68
N LYS A 68 7.24 16.18 -3.69
CA LYS A 68 7.05 16.46 -2.26
C LYS A 68 8.02 15.62 -1.43
N ALA A 69 8.15 15.91 -0.14
CA ALA A 69 8.94 15.11 0.79
C ALA A 69 8.16 13.84 1.18
N SER A 70 8.30 12.77 0.38
CA SER A 70 7.63 11.48 0.63
C SER A 70 8.36 10.71 1.73
N THR A 71 7.97 10.93 2.98
CA THR A 71 8.62 10.35 4.17
C THR A 71 7.87 9.19 4.77
N THR A 72 6.56 9.08 4.49
CA THR A 72 5.69 8.08 5.09
C THR A 72 4.81 7.39 4.04
N VAL A 73 4.23 6.26 4.42
CA VAL A 73 3.23 5.54 3.61
C VAL A 73 1.99 6.39 3.32
N HIS A 74 1.61 7.25 4.28
CA HIS A 74 0.51 8.19 4.10
C HIS A 74 0.74 9.13 2.90
N ASP A 75 1.97 9.61 2.73
CA ASP A 75 2.33 10.51 1.64
C ASP A 75 2.13 9.89 0.25
N LEU A 76 2.18 8.56 0.15
CA LEU A 76 1.98 7.83 -1.11
C LEU A 76 0.51 7.63 -1.45
N PHE A 77 -0.33 7.33 -0.44
CA PHE A 77 -1.67 6.80 -0.67
C PHE A 77 -2.80 7.75 -0.30
N SER A 78 -2.53 8.91 0.30
CA SER A 78 -3.55 9.86 0.75
C SER A 78 -4.53 10.30 -0.35
N ALA A 79 -4.07 10.38 -1.60
CA ALA A 79 -4.87 10.74 -2.77
C ALA A 79 -5.49 9.53 -3.49
N THR A 80 -5.50 8.33 -2.89
CA THR A 80 -6.03 7.10 -3.52
C THR A 80 -7.29 6.63 -2.79
N PRO A 81 -8.48 6.70 -3.40
CA PRO A 81 -9.72 6.26 -2.76
C PRO A 81 -9.68 4.77 -2.36
N GLY A 82 -10.37 4.41 -1.30
CA GLY A 82 -10.41 3.04 -0.78
C GLY A 82 -9.19 2.62 0.02
N ILE A 83 -8.18 3.49 0.13
CA ILE A 83 -6.97 3.27 0.94
C ILE A 83 -6.98 4.24 2.11
N PHE A 84 -6.74 3.72 3.30
CA PHE A 84 -6.52 4.53 4.48
C PHE A 84 -5.17 4.18 5.11
N ALA A 85 -4.21 5.10 4.98
CA ALA A 85 -2.85 4.94 5.49
C ALA A 85 -2.68 5.77 6.76
N GLN A 86 -2.30 5.12 7.85
CA GLN A 86 -2.05 5.72 9.16
C GLN A 86 -0.59 5.55 9.54
N SER A 87 0.21 6.59 9.42
CA SER A 87 1.59 6.59 9.91
C SER A 87 1.60 6.82 11.42
N LYS A 88 2.23 5.90 12.15
CA LYS A 88 2.42 6.00 13.59
C LYS A 88 3.74 6.66 13.93
N GLN A 89 4.80 6.20 13.26
CA GLN A 89 6.14 6.78 13.32
C GLN A 89 6.92 6.42 12.05
N GLY A 90 7.35 7.42 11.29
CA GLY A 90 8.05 7.20 10.03
C GLY A 90 7.26 6.29 9.09
N GLN A 91 7.89 5.22 8.62
CA GLN A 91 7.24 4.19 7.79
C GLN A 91 6.54 3.08 8.60
N GLU A 92 6.58 3.13 9.94
CA GLU A 92 5.72 2.28 10.77
C GLU A 92 4.27 2.75 10.61
N ALA A 93 3.48 1.96 9.92
CA ALA A 93 2.15 2.36 9.51
C ALA A 93 1.17 1.19 9.57
N ARG A 94 -0.10 1.54 9.74
CA ARG A 94 -1.21 0.68 9.37
C ARG A 94 -1.75 1.16 8.03
N LEU A 95 -1.75 0.27 7.05
CA LEU A 95 -2.41 0.50 5.77
C LEU A 95 -3.61 -0.44 5.66
N SER A 96 -4.74 0.10 5.32
CA SER A 96 -5.97 -0.63 5.07
C SER A 96 -6.48 -0.30 3.67
N ILE A 97 -6.76 -1.33 2.88
CA ILE A 97 -7.50 -1.22 1.62
C ILE A 97 -8.85 -1.90 1.86
N ARG A 98 -9.96 -1.14 1.74
CA ARG A 98 -11.33 -1.64 1.93
C ARG A 98 -11.55 -2.35 3.27
N GLY A 99 -10.87 -1.88 4.32
CA GLY A 99 -11.02 -2.43 5.67
C GLY A 99 -10.13 -3.62 5.98
N SER A 100 -9.20 -4.03 5.09
CA SER A 100 -8.26 -5.10 5.41
C SER A 100 -7.38 -4.74 6.60
N GLY A 101 -7.19 -5.67 7.54
CA GLY A 101 -6.25 -5.56 8.63
C GLY A 101 -6.49 -4.42 9.64
N LEU A 102 -7.71 -3.89 9.75
CA LEU A 102 -8.04 -2.74 10.62
C LEU A 102 -7.73 -2.97 12.10
N SER A 103 -7.97 -4.17 12.60
CA SER A 103 -7.69 -4.51 14.00
C SER A 103 -6.20 -4.68 14.30
N ARG A 104 -5.35 -4.75 13.27
CA ARG A 104 -3.91 -4.94 13.45
C ARG A 104 -3.23 -3.59 13.64
N ASN A 105 -2.58 -3.42 14.79
CA ASN A 105 -1.94 -2.14 15.12
C ASN A 105 -0.58 -1.94 14.45
N PHE A 106 0.04 -3.00 13.91
CA PHE A 106 1.36 -2.97 13.26
C PHE A 106 1.37 -3.88 12.03
N HIS A 107 2.23 -3.61 11.07
CA HIS A 107 2.42 -4.35 9.82
C HIS A 107 1.17 -4.39 8.94
N LEU A 108 1.31 -4.98 7.78
CA LEU A 108 0.22 -5.12 6.83
C LEU A 108 -0.50 -6.46 7.01
N ARG A 109 -1.81 -6.47 6.74
CA ARG A 109 -2.63 -7.66 6.72
C ARG A 109 -3.61 -7.61 5.54
N GLY A 110 -3.70 -8.72 4.80
CA GLY A 110 -4.61 -8.81 3.68
C GLY A 110 -4.21 -7.96 2.46
N ILE A 111 -2.93 -7.55 2.39
CA ILE A 111 -2.35 -6.82 1.27
C ILE A 111 -1.07 -7.53 0.86
N ASN A 112 -0.94 -7.87 -0.42
CA ASN A 112 0.28 -8.45 -0.96
C ASN A 112 1.11 -7.37 -1.66
N LEU A 113 2.41 -7.32 -1.35
CA LEU A 113 3.35 -6.40 -1.98
C LEU A 113 4.19 -7.14 -3.01
N TYR A 114 4.45 -6.47 -4.13
CA TYR A 114 5.27 -6.95 -5.22
C TYR A 114 6.24 -5.86 -5.68
N GLN A 115 7.39 -6.29 -6.20
CA GLN A 115 8.29 -5.45 -6.99
C GLN A 115 8.41 -6.07 -8.38
N ASP A 116 7.94 -5.38 -9.41
CA ASP A 116 7.94 -5.87 -10.81
C ASP A 116 7.29 -7.26 -10.97
N GLY A 117 6.25 -7.53 -10.17
CA GLY A 117 5.56 -8.81 -10.08
C GLY A 117 6.24 -9.86 -9.20
N ILE A 118 7.42 -9.58 -8.63
CA ILE A 118 8.15 -10.47 -7.72
C ILE A 118 7.59 -10.31 -6.30
N PRO A 119 7.15 -11.37 -5.59
CA PRO A 119 6.60 -11.27 -4.25
C PRO A 119 7.58 -10.66 -3.23
N ILE A 120 7.09 -9.77 -2.36
CA ILE A 120 7.84 -9.17 -1.25
C ILE A 120 7.43 -9.76 0.10
N ASN A 121 6.16 -10.17 0.24
CA ASN A 121 5.68 -10.76 1.48
C ASN A 121 6.50 -11.97 1.90
N LEU A 122 6.68 -12.13 3.20
CA LEU A 122 7.26 -13.35 3.78
C LEU A 122 6.33 -14.54 3.53
N ALA A 123 6.85 -15.75 3.64
CA ALA A 123 6.11 -16.97 3.33
C ALA A 123 4.85 -17.18 4.20
N ASP A 124 4.77 -16.57 5.40
CA ASP A 124 3.56 -16.55 6.24
C ASP A 124 2.54 -15.48 5.81
N GLY A 125 2.85 -14.66 4.80
CA GLY A 125 2.00 -13.59 4.27
C GLY A 125 2.19 -12.24 4.96
N SER A 126 3.04 -12.15 5.99
CA SER A 126 3.34 -10.87 6.64
C SER A 126 4.28 -10.01 5.76
N THR A 127 4.19 -8.69 5.93
CA THR A 127 5.07 -7.73 5.26
C THR A 127 5.03 -6.37 5.96
N ASP A 128 5.98 -5.51 5.64
CA ASP A 128 6.01 -4.11 6.09
C ASP A 128 6.55 -3.17 4.97
N PHE A 129 6.26 -1.87 5.09
CA PHE A 129 6.74 -0.85 4.15
C PHE A 129 8.16 -0.36 4.44
N GLN A 130 8.73 -0.66 5.58
CA GLN A 130 10.07 -0.17 5.94
C GLN A 130 11.14 -0.77 5.03
N SER A 131 10.86 -1.95 4.44
CA SER A 131 11.69 -2.62 3.43
C SER A 131 11.60 -2.00 2.03
N LEU A 132 10.97 -0.83 1.87
CA LEU A 132 10.81 -0.15 0.58
C LEU A 132 11.32 1.30 0.65
N ASP A 133 11.79 1.82 -0.48
CA ASP A 133 12.01 3.25 -0.70
C ASP A 133 11.12 3.71 -1.86
N PRO A 134 10.05 4.46 -1.58
CA PRO A 134 9.14 4.92 -2.63
C PRO A 134 9.80 5.68 -3.76
N LEU A 135 10.86 6.44 -3.44
CA LEU A 135 11.58 7.26 -4.43
C LEU A 135 12.48 6.45 -5.37
N ALA A 136 12.67 5.15 -5.09
CA ALA A 136 13.41 4.24 -5.98
C ALA A 136 12.53 3.64 -7.10
N PHE A 137 11.21 3.91 -7.11
CA PHE A 137 10.25 3.34 -8.05
C PHE A 137 9.72 4.36 -9.06
N ASN A 138 9.30 3.87 -10.21
CA ASN A 138 8.76 4.68 -11.30
C ASN A 138 7.26 4.99 -11.11
N HIS A 139 6.48 4.01 -10.65
CA HIS A 139 5.06 4.14 -10.31
C HIS A 139 4.62 2.98 -9.44
N LEU A 140 3.42 3.09 -8.89
CA LEU A 140 2.77 2.07 -8.08
C LEU A 140 1.46 1.65 -8.75
N GLU A 141 1.19 0.35 -8.75
CA GLU A 141 -0.06 -0.22 -9.22
C GLU A 141 -0.81 -0.80 -8.01
N VAL A 142 -2.00 -0.31 -7.73
CA VAL A 142 -2.81 -0.74 -6.59
C VAL A 142 -4.04 -1.47 -7.08
N TYR A 143 -4.09 -2.77 -6.85
CA TYR A 143 -5.20 -3.67 -7.21
C TYR A 143 -6.03 -3.94 -5.96
N LYS A 144 -7.25 -3.39 -5.89
CA LYS A 144 -8.09 -3.46 -4.69
C LYS A 144 -8.92 -4.74 -4.67
N GLY A 145 -8.98 -5.42 -3.52
CA GLY A 145 -9.68 -6.70 -3.40
C GLY A 145 -9.04 -7.82 -4.24
N ALA A 146 -9.81 -8.79 -4.70
CA ALA A 146 -9.32 -9.91 -5.50
C ALA A 146 -9.02 -9.54 -6.98
N ASN A 147 -8.55 -8.31 -7.25
CA ASN A 147 -8.27 -7.82 -8.60
C ASN A 147 -6.80 -8.02 -9.02
N ALA A 148 -5.97 -8.57 -8.15
CA ALA A 148 -4.56 -8.87 -8.40
C ALA A 148 -4.30 -10.35 -8.70
N LEU A 149 -5.27 -11.08 -9.23
CA LEU A 149 -5.14 -12.51 -9.51
C LEU A 149 -4.00 -12.81 -10.48
N HIS A 150 -3.74 -11.90 -11.43
CA HIS A 150 -2.62 -11.97 -12.37
C HIS A 150 -1.23 -11.88 -11.71
N LEU A 151 -1.15 -11.45 -10.43
CA LEU A 151 0.05 -11.52 -9.60
C LEU A 151 0.01 -12.72 -8.63
N GLY A 152 -1.01 -13.58 -8.74
CA GLY A 152 -1.24 -14.67 -7.79
C GLY A 152 -1.78 -14.17 -6.45
N SER A 153 -2.50 -13.06 -6.42
CA SER A 153 -3.06 -12.50 -5.19
C SER A 153 -4.58 -12.42 -5.25
N ALA A 154 -5.24 -13.06 -4.27
CA ALA A 154 -6.66 -12.90 -4.01
C ALA A 154 -6.85 -12.69 -2.50
N SER A 155 -6.95 -11.42 -2.08
CA SER A 155 -7.10 -11.03 -0.67
C SER A 155 -8.15 -9.92 -0.54
N LEU A 156 -8.64 -9.68 0.68
CA LEU A 156 -9.62 -8.63 0.97
C LEU A 156 -9.10 -7.24 0.58
N GLY A 157 -7.86 -6.92 0.95
CA GLY A 157 -7.23 -5.65 0.61
C GLY A 157 -6.70 -5.60 -0.81
N GLY A 158 -6.19 -6.71 -1.33
CA GLY A 158 -5.62 -6.78 -2.68
C GLY A 158 -4.09 -6.75 -2.71
N ALA A 159 -3.52 -6.05 -3.70
CA ALA A 159 -2.07 -6.02 -3.89
C ALA A 159 -1.57 -4.63 -4.31
N ILE A 160 -0.31 -4.37 -3.99
CA ILE A 160 0.44 -3.22 -4.46
C ILE A 160 1.70 -3.71 -5.16
N ASN A 161 1.87 -3.32 -6.42
CA ASN A 161 3.07 -3.61 -7.20
C ASN A 161 3.90 -2.34 -7.38
N PHE A 162 5.13 -2.36 -6.91
CA PHE A 162 6.12 -1.30 -7.05
C PHE A 162 6.90 -1.56 -8.34
N VAL A 163 6.76 -0.66 -9.31
CA VAL A 163 7.40 -0.81 -10.61
C VAL A 163 8.70 -0.05 -10.66
N SER A 164 9.80 -0.77 -10.85
CA SER A 164 11.15 -0.22 -10.87
C SER A 164 11.45 0.52 -12.17
N PRO A 165 12.24 1.60 -12.16
CA PRO A 165 12.92 2.08 -13.33
C PRO A 165 13.92 1.05 -13.87
N THR A 166 14.24 1.16 -15.15
CA THR A 166 15.30 0.39 -15.83
C THR A 166 16.20 1.37 -16.58
N GLY A 167 17.29 0.92 -17.17
CA GLY A 167 18.15 1.78 -17.99
C GLY A 167 17.45 2.42 -19.18
N TYR A 168 16.27 1.89 -19.60
CA TYR A 168 15.50 2.42 -20.71
C TYR A 168 14.62 3.65 -20.35
N ASN A 169 14.28 3.83 -19.07
CA ASN A 169 13.37 4.89 -18.60
C ASN A 169 13.87 5.66 -17.38
N ALA A 170 15.07 5.40 -16.91
CA ALA A 170 15.74 6.15 -15.87
C ALA A 170 16.61 7.27 -16.46
N ASN A 171 16.91 8.29 -15.67
CA ASN A 171 17.93 9.28 -16.01
C ASN A 171 19.33 8.68 -15.91
N LYS A 172 20.27 9.13 -16.75
CA LYS A 172 21.68 8.72 -16.67
C LYS A 172 22.27 9.00 -15.30
N LEU A 173 21.92 10.15 -14.74
CA LEU A 173 22.23 10.53 -13.38
C LEU A 173 21.07 11.35 -12.83
N ALA A 174 20.63 11.06 -11.62
CA ALA A 174 19.75 11.93 -10.87
C ALA A 174 20.22 12.07 -9.43
N LEU A 175 20.20 13.29 -8.92
CA LEU A 175 20.53 13.65 -7.56
C LEU A 175 19.30 14.29 -6.92
N ARG A 176 19.08 13.99 -5.65
CA ARG A 176 18.02 14.59 -4.85
C ARG A 176 18.54 14.88 -3.46
N ILE A 177 18.38 16.13 -3.01
CA ILE A 177 18.71 16.57 -1.65
C ILE A 177 17.47 17.21 -1.07
N GLU A 178 17.10 16.82 0.14
CA GLU A 178 15.97 17.37 0.88
C GLU A 178 16.40 17.80 2.29
N GLY A 179 15.75 18.84 2.78
CA GLY A 179 15.86 19.27 4.16
C GLY A 179 14.54 19.86 4.66
N GLY A 180 14.37 19.93 5.96
CA GLY A 180 13.15 20.51 6.50
C GLY A 180 12.96 20.35 8.00
N SER A 181 11.73 20.54 8.44
CA SER A 181 11.32 20.42 9.84
C SER A 181 11.78 19.11 10.47
N PHE A 182 12.03 19.15 11.77
CA PHE A 182 12.45 17.99 12.57
C PHE A 182 13.82 17.43 12.15
N ASP A 183 14.74 18.34 11.78
CA ASP A 183 16.08 17.99 11.28
C ASP A 183 16.05 16.93 10.17
N THR A 184 15.01 16.96 9.35
CA THR A 184 14.84 16.02 8.25
C THR A 184 15.86 16.33 7.16
N ARG A 185 16.61 15.31 6.76
CA ARG A 185 17.61 15.36 5.70
C ARG A 185 17.51 14.10 4.86
N ARG A 186 17.53 14.27 3.54
CA ARG A 186 17.64 13.18 2.59
C ARG A 186 18.65 13.52 1.51
N ALA A 187 19.48 12.54 1.17
CA ALA A 187 20.27 12.53 -0.03
C ALA A 187 19.99 11.25 -0.82
N GLN A 188 19.75 11.38 -2.10
CA GLN A 188 19.57 10.24 -3.01
C GLN A 188 20.36 10.50 -4.28
N ILE A 189 21.03 9.44 -4.74
CA ILE A 189 21.66 9.36 -6.06
C ILE A 189 21.08 8.18 -6.80
N SER A 190 20.72 8.36 -8.05
CA SER A 190 20.32 7.27 -8.92
C SER A 190 20.90 7.43 -10.32
N SER A 191 21.10 6.29 -10.98
CA SER A 191 21.63 6.21 -12.34
C SER A 191 21.01 5.02 -13.08
N GLY A 192 20.70 5.22 -14.34
CA GLY A 192 20.27 4.14 -15.22
C GLY A 192 20.69 4.40 -16.66
N GLN A 193 21.16 3.35 -17.34
CA GLN A 193 21.65 3.44 -18.71
C GLN A 193 21.54 2.11 -19.44
N VAL A 194 21.39 2.20 -20.76
CA VAL A 194 21.47 1.06 -21.67
C VAL A 194 22.89 0.95 -22.21
N LEU A 195 23.44 -0.24 -22.18
CA LEU A 195 24.81 -0.61 -22.58
C LEU A 195 24.74 -1.79 -23.56
N GLY A 196 24.47 -1.52 -24.82
CA GLY A 196 24.24 -2.56 -25.82
C GLY A 196 23.00 -3.41 -25.47
N ASN A 197 23.20 -4.71 -25.28
CA ASN A 197 22.15 -5.65 -24.89
C ASN A 197 21.87 -5.69 -23.38
N ALA A 198 22.61 -4.92 -22.59
CA ALA A 198 22.43 -4.82 -21.15
C ALA A 198 21.89 -3.45 -20.77
N ASP A 199 21.25 -3.37 -19.63
CA ASP A 199 20.85 -2.12 -18.99
C ASP A 199 20.97 -2.26 -17.46
N TYR A 200 21.07 -1.13 -16.79
CA TYR A 200 21.07 -1.11 -15.35
C TYR A 200 20.25 0.07 -14.80
N TYR A 201 19.81 -0.08 -13.58
CA TYR A 201 19.33 0.99 -12.71
C TYR A 201 19.86 0.78 -11.30
N VAL A 202 20.33 1.84 -10.66
CA VAL A 202 20.74 1.85 -9.26
C VAL A 202 20.24 3.12 -8.59
N SER A 203 19.77 3.00 -7.35
CA SER A 203 19.36 4.11 -6.49
C SER A 203 19.88 3.86 -5.08
N LEU A 204 20.63 4.81 -4.54
CA LEU A 204 21.11 4.82 -3.16
C LEU A 204 20.54 6.03 -2.46
N SER A 205 19.86 5.83 -1.35
CA SER A 205 19.30 6.89 -0.52
C SER A 205 19.77 6.79 0.93
N ASN A 206 19.98 7.95 1.55
CA ASN A 206 20.16 8.09 2.99
C ASN A 206 19.14 9.10 3.50
N PHE A 207 18.40 8.71 4.53
CA PHE A 207 17.38 9.53 5.19
C PHE A 207 17.64 9.60 6.69
N LYS A 208 17.54 10.78 7.26
CA LYS A 208 17.62 11.02 8.71
C LYS A 208 16.57 12.03 9.12
N SER A 209 15.99 11.86 10.31
CA SER A 209 15.10 12.83 10.95
C SER A 209 15.07 12.61 12.44
N THR A 210 14.98 13.68 13.24
CA THR A 210 14.71 13.57 14.68
C THR A 210 13.24 13.29 14.97
N GLY A 211 12.38 13.47 13.94
CA GLY A 211 10.94 13.32 14.05
C GLY A 211 10.27 14.46 14.86
N TYR A 212 8.94 14.50 14.82
CA TYR A 212 8.14 15.51 15.51
C TYR A 212 8.11 15.31 17.02
N ARG A 213 8.20 14.06 17.48
CA ARG A 213 8.01 13.67 18.88
C ARG A 213 9.34 13.34 19.56
N LYS A 214 9.35 13.34 20.89
CA LYS A 214 10.45 12.68 21.64
C LYS A 214 10.49 11.20 21.28
N GLN A 215 11.65 10.57 21.34
CA GLN A 215 11.84 9.14 21.02
C GLN A 215 11.32 8.82 19.61
N SER A 216 11.72 9.59 18.58
CA SER A 216 11.25 9.43 17.22
C SER A 216 12.30 9.59 16.14
N ASN A 217 13.60 9.44 16.53
CA ASN A 217 14.69 9.45 15.58
C ASN A 217 14.53 8.32 14.54
N GLN A 218 14.83 8.65 13.30
CA GLN A 218 14.86 7.71 12.19
C GLN A 218 16.14 7.88 11.39
N SER A 219 16.74 6.76 10.98
CA SER A 219 17.87 6.72 10.08
C SER A 219 17.77 5.52 9.15
N ASP A 220 17.68 5.77 7.86
CA ASP A 220 17.58 4.75 6.82
C ASP A 220 18.69 4.92 5.80
N THR A 221 19.32 3.81 5.41
CA THR A 221 20.17 3.73 4.22
C THR A 221 19.63 2.60 3.35
N LYS A 222 19.26 2.91 2.12
CA LYS A 222 18.62 1.96 1.21
C LYS A 222 19.25 2.02 -0.17
N LEU A 223 19.62 0.85 -0.68
CA LEU A 223 20.04 0.65 -2.07
C LEU A 223 19.02 -0.24 -2.76
N PHE A 224 18.56 0.19 -3.92
CA PHE A 224 17.75 -0.57 -4.86
C PHE A 224 18.43 -0.58 -6.22
N SER A 225 18.58 -1.75 -6.81
CA SER A 225 19.19 -1.87 -8.12
C SER A 225 18.58 -3.00 -8.92
N ASN A 226 18.65 -2.87 -10.23
CA ASN A 226 18.40 -3.97 -11.15
C ASN A 226 19.34 -3.89 -12.35
N PHE A 227 19.68 -5.06 -12.87
CA PHE A 227 20.50 -5.24 -14.04
C PHE A 227 19.78 -6.16 -15.03
N GLY A 228 19.50 -5.67 -16.22
CA GLY A 228 18.84 -6.37 -17.32
C GLY A 228 19.84 -6.82 -18.39
N TYR A 229 19.65 -8.03 -18.92
CA TYR A 229 20.37 -8.53 -20.08
C TYR A 229 19.37 -9.09 -21.10
N ARG A 230 19.41 -8.57 -22.34
CA ARG A 230 18.47 -8.87 -23.41
C ARG A 230 19.23 -9.43 -24.63
N PRO A 231 19.59 -10.74 -24.64
CA PRO A 231 20.32 -11.34 -25.75
C PRO A 231 19.53 -11.31 -27.06
N HIS A 232 18.20 -11.35 -27.01
CA HIS A 232 17.28 -11.24 -28.13
C HIS A 232 16.09 -10.35 -27.78
N LYS A 233 15.43 -9.77 -28.79
CA LYS A 233 14.24 -8.93 -28.61
C LYS A 233 13.11 -9.58 -27.80
N ASN A 234 13.07 -10.92 -27.76
CA ASN A 234 12.04 -11.71 -27.11
C ASN A 234 12.46 -12.27 -25.75
N LEU A 235 13.72 -12.11 -25.33
CA LEU A 235 14.24 -12.70 -24.08
C LEU A 235 14.94 -11.63 -23.26
N GLU A 236 14.50 -11.46 -22.04
CA GLU A 236 15.13 -10.57 -21.05
C GLU A 236 15.34 -11.33 -19.74
N ASN A 237 16.53 -11.27 -19.19
CA ASN A 237 16.83 -11.69 -17.83
C ASN A 237 17.17 -10.46 -16.99
N ARG A 238 16.55 -10.32 -15.80
CA ARG A 238 16.77 -9.18 -14.92
C ARG A 238 17.04 -9.65 -13.50
N THR A 239 18.16 -9.20 -12.95
CA THR A 239 18.56 -9.44 -11.56
C THR A 239 18.31 -8.19 -10.73
N TYR A 240 17.76 -8.34 -9.55
CA TYR A 240 17.43 -7.28 -8.60
C TYR A 240 18.23 -7.48 -7.32
N LEU A 241 18.78 -6.39 -6.78
CA LEU A 241 19.45 -6.37 -5.48
C LEU A 241 18.92 -5.19 -4.66
N SER A 242 18.49 -5.47 -3.43
CA SER A 242 18.15 -4.43 -2.45
C SER A 242 18.95 -4.67 -1.16
N LEU A 243 19.52 -3.59 -0.63
CA LEU A 243 20.20 -3.55 0.65
C LEU A 243 19.58 -2.47 1.52
N ILE A 244 19.16 -2.83 2.72
CA ILE A 244 18.44 -1.93 3.61
C ILE A 244 19.05 -2.00 5.00
N ASN A 245 19.29 -0.83 5.59
CA ASN A 245 19.59 -0.66 6.99
C ASN A 245 18.68 0.43 7.55
N SER A 246 17.82 0.08 8.51
CA SER A 246 16.81 0.97 9.08
C SER A 246 16.90 0.95 10.60
N LYS A 247 16.87 2.14 11.19
CA LYS A 247 16.77 2.37 12.63
C LYS A 247 15.63 3.35 12.88
N LEU A 248 14.71 3.00 13.77
CA LEU A 248 13.53 3.77 14.05
C LEU A 248 13.18 3.69 15.53
N GLU A 249 13.22 4.82 16.23
CA GLU A 249 12.69 4.95 17.58
C GLU A 249 11.15 4.98 17.58
N LEU A 250 10.54 4.45 18.62
CA LEU A 250 9.09 4.30 18.73
C LEU A 250 8.55 5.11 19.93
N PRO A 251 7.93 6.26 19.68
CA PRO A 251 7.40 7.14 20.75
C PRO A 251 6.16 6.60 21.44
N GLY A 252 5.49 5.59 20.89
CA GLY A 252 4.25 5.01 21.42
C GLY A 252 3.03 5.90 21.32
N ALA A 253 1.86 5.37 21.68
CA ALA A 253 0.60 6.10 21.70
C ALA A 253 0.51 7.02 22.92
N LEU A 254 -0.22 8.15 22.77
CA LEU A 254 -0.55 9.11 23.82
C LEU A 254 -2.01 8.93 24.29
N THR A 255 -2.28 9.37 25.51
CA THR A 255 -3.65 9.62 25.96
C THR A 255 -4.20 10.87 25.26
N ARG A 256 -5.53 11.05 25.30
CA ARG A 256 -6.16 12.26 24.75
C ARG A 256 -5.68 13.52 25.45
N THR A 257 -5.51 13.49 26.75
CA THR A 257 -4.99 14.62 27.54
C THR A 257 -3.57 14.97 27.10
N GLN A 258 -2.68 13.97 26.97
CA GLN A 258 -1.32 14.18 26.48
C GLN A 258 -1.31 14.74 25.05
N LEU A 259 -2.14 14.19 24.14
CA LEU A 259 -2.28 14.70 22.78
C LEU A 259 -2.68 16.18 22.77
N ASN A 260 -3.63 16.59 23.61
CA ASN A 260 -4.12 17.96 23.65
C ASN A 260 -3.10 18.94 24.26
N ASN A 261 -2.41 18.53 25.32
CA ASN A 261 -1.53 19.40 26.08
C ASN A 261 -0.10 19.46 25.50
N ASN A 262 0.41 18.33 25.04
CA ASN A 262 1.76 18.23 24.47
C ASN A 262 1.85 17.06 23.47
N SER A 263 1.43 17.31 22.24
CA SER A 263 1.43 16.29 21.17
C SER A 263 2.83 15.85 20.73
N SER A 264 3.90 16.60 21.07
CA SER A 264 5.28 16.22 20.78
C SER A 264 5.88 15.27 21.84
N SER A 265 5.17 14.96 22.92
CA SER A 265 5.63 14.03 23.93
C SER A 265 5.65 12.58 23.42
N ALA A 266 6.42 11.72 24.09
CA ALA A 266 6.38 10.29 23.91
C ALA A 266 5.72 9.61 25.11
N ASN A 267 5.30 8.36 24.93
CA ASN A 267 4.84 7.53 26.02
C ASN A 267 6.03 7.19 26.95
N ALA A 268 5.87 7.44 28.24
CA ALA A 268 6.94 7.23 29.22
C ALA A 268 7.47 5.79 29.22
N ASN A 269 6.60 4.78 29.08
CA ASN A 269 7.03 3.39 29.01
C ASN A 269 7.90 3.10 27.81
N ASN A 270 7.62 3.75 26.64
CA ASN A 270 8.42 3.59 25.44
C ASN A 270 9.82 4.19 25.61
N ILE A 271 9.92 5.36 26.28
CA ILE A 271 11.21 5.98 26.63
C ILE A 271 11.99 5.08 27.59
N ASN A 272 11.37 4.68 28.71
CA ASN A 272 12.02 3.91 29.76
C ASN A 272 12.50 2.52 29.30
N SER A 273 11.82 1.94 28.32
CA SER A 273 12.19 0.65 27.74
C SER A 273 12.99 0.78 26.44
N GLY A 274 13.41 1.99 26.05
CA GLY A 274 14.20 2.24 24.85
C GLY A 274 13.60 1.61 23.60
N GLN A 275 12.30 1.85 23.34
CA GLN A 275 11.61 1.16 22.26
C GLN A 275 12.07 1.62 20.88
N GLU A 276 12.50 0.66 20.08
CA GLU A 276 13.03 0.86 18.73
C GLU A 276 12.65 -0.30 17.81
N ARG A 277 12.78 -0.06 16.51
CA ARG A 277 12.73 -1.08 15.47
C ARG A 277 13.92 -0.94 14.54
N ASN A 278 14.91 -1.77 14.71
CA ASN A 278 16.16 -1.75 13.95
C ASN A 278 16.28 -3.03 13.14
N PHE A 279 16.56 -2.92 11.85
CA PHE A 279 16.79 -4.11 11.02
C PHE A 279 17.76 -3.85 9.87
N SER A 280 18.38 -4.92 9.41
CA SER A 280 19.08 -4.99 8.13
C SER A 280 18.44 -6.05 7.25
N GLU A 281 18.36 -5.79 5.94
CA GLU A 281 17.77 -6.69 4.97
C GLU A 281 18.58 -6.70 3.68
N ILE A 282 18.80 -7.92 3.15
CA ILE A 282 19.36 -8.15 1.83
C ILE A 282 18.31 -8.94 1.05
N ARG A 283 17.95 -8.45 -0.12
CA ARG A 283 17.08 -9.14 -1.06
C ARG A 283 17.77 -9.29 -2.41
N LEU A 284 17.81 -10.51 -2.91
CA LEU A 284 18.25 -10.84 -4.25
C LEU A 284 17.10 -11.55 -4.99
N ALA A 285 16.84 -11.12 -6.22
CA ALA A 285 15.86 -11.79 -7.06
C ALA A 285 16.33 -11.81 -8.51
N ASN A 286 15.87 -12.80 -9.26
CA ASN A 286 16.10 -12.90 -10.69
C ASN A 286 14.79 -13.24 -11.39
N LYS A 287 14.54 -12.59 -12.52
CA LYS A 287 13.37 -12.82 -13.36
C LYS A 287 13.79 -12.93 -14.81
N THR A 288 13.39 -14.01 -15.46
CA THR A 288 13.51 -14.22 -16.89
C THR A 288 12.15 -14.06 -17.54
N SER A 289 12.05 -13.20 -18.54
CA SER A 289 10.84 -12.95 -19.33
C SER A 289 11.08 -13.34 -20.79
N TYR A 290 10.19 -14.17 -21.33
CA TYR A 290 10.26 -14.65 -22.71
C TYR A 290 8.94 -14.37 -23.43
N LEU A 291 9.02 -13.65 -24.55
CA LEU A 291 7.91 -13.36 -25.44
C LEU A 291 7.97 -14.27 -26.67
N ALA A 292 6.95 -15.08 -26.86
CA ALA A 292 6.72 -15.75 -28.13
C ALA A 292 5.52 -15.09 -28.84
N ASN A 293 5.20 -15.49 -30.07
CA ASN A 293 4.15 -14.82 -30.86
C ASN A 293 2.83 -14.62 -30.12
N ASN A 294 2.40 -15.63 -29.38
CA ASN A 294 1.12 -15.63 -28.67
C ASN A 294 1.26 -15.78 -27.16
N THR A 295 2.48 -15.87 -26.62
CA THR A 295 2.71 -16.09 -25.19
C THR A 295 3.70 -15.11 -24.60
N SER A 296 3.46 -14.73 -23.35
CA SER A 296 4.40 -14.01 -22.50
C SER A 296 4.63 -14.82 -21.25
N ASN A 297 5.86 -15.28 -21.05
CA ASN A 297 6.22 -16.20 -19.98
C ASN A 297 7.22 -15.52 -19.05
N ASN A 298 6.98 -15.62 -17.74
CA ASN A 298 7.89 -15.17 -16.72
C ASN A 298 8.27 -16.35 -15.82
N PHE A 299 9.53 -16.39 -15.43
CA PHE A 299 10.04 -17.29 -14.40
C PHE A 299 11.00 -16.53 -13.51
N GLY A 300 10.92 -16.71 -12.19
CA GLY A 300 11.86 -16.05 -11.30
C GLY A 300 12.04 -16.76 -9.96
N LEU A 301 13.13 -16.36 -9.31
CA LEU A 301 13.56 -16.82 -7.99
C LEU A 301 13.85 -15.60 -7.12
N PHE A 302 13.65 -15.74 -5.82
CA PHE A 302 14.03 -14.69 -4.87
C PHE A 302 14.51 -15.29 -3.55
N VAL A 303 15.37 -14.54 -2.86
CA VAL A 303 15.79 -14.80 -1.49
C VAL A 303 15.89 -13.47 -0.73
N VAL A 304 15.42 -13.49 0.52
CA VAL A 304 15.48 -12.35 1.45
C VAL A 304 16.07 -12.83 2.75
N LYS A 305 17.12 -12.17 3.21
CA LYS A 305 17.71 -12.33 4.54
C LYS A 305 17.46 -11.07 5.34
N LYS A 306 16.83 -11.19 6.53
CA LYS A 306 16.52 -10.03 7.40
C LYS A 306 16.90 -10.33 8.85
N ASN A 307 17.61 -9.40 9.46
CA ASN A 307 17.95 -9.42 10.88
C ASN A 307 17.21 -8.27 11.55
N LEU A 308 16.40 -8.57 12.57
CA LEU A 308 15.62 -7.61 13.33
C LEU A 308 16.08 -7.60 14.79
N ASN A 309 16.33 -6.39 15.32
CA ASN A 309 16.44 -6.10 16.74
C ASN A 309 15.35 -5.09 17.13
N HIS A 310 14.41 -5.54 17.96
CA HIS A 310 13.20 -4.78 18.25
C HIS A 310 12.89 -4.77 19.75
N PRO A 311 13.58 -3.91 20.53
CA PRO A 311 13.18 -3.66 21.90
C PRO A 311 11.82 -2.96 21.93
N ILE A 312 10.86 -3.61 22.55
CA ILE A 312 9.52 -3.13 22.89
C ILE A 312 9.26 -3.47 24.37
N PHE A 313 8.09 -3.95 24.76
CA PHE A 313 7.90 -4.49 26.12
C PHE A 313 8.80 -5.72 26.43
N GLN A 314 9.32 -6.36 25.39
CA GLN A 314 10.38 -7.37 25.39
C GLN A 314 11.42 -7.00 24.34
N VAL A 315 12.64 -7.48 24.46
CA VAL A 315 13.59 -7.40 23.34
C VAL A 315 13.36 -8.59 22.42
N VAL A 316 12.88 -8.32 21.21
CA VAL A 316 12.61 -9.32 20.17
C VAL A 316 13.78 -9.33 19.18
N LEU A 317 14.41 -10.49 19.02
CA LEU A 317 15.40 -10.73 17.97
C LEU A 317 14.84 -11.73 16.98
N GLN A 318 15.00 -11.42 15.69
CA GLN A 318 14.63 -12.33 14.62
C GLN A 318 15.74 -12.37 13.57
N ASP A 319 16.17 -13.56 13.25
CA ASP A 319 17.02 -13.87 12.11
C ASP A 319 16.19 -14.68 11.12
N SER A 320 15.91 -14.13 9.95
CA SER A 320 14.98 -14.73 9.00
C SER A 320 15.63 -14.92 7.63
N ILE A 321 15.28 -16.03 6.99
CA ILE A 321 15.53 -16.26 5.57
C ILE A 321 14.22 -16.68 4.91
N ASN A 322 13.87 -16.02 3.81
CA ASN A 322 12.72 -16.34 2.98
C ASN A 322 13.18 -16.48 1.54
N TYR A 323 12.71 -17.50 0.85
CA TYR A 323 13.03 -17.76 -0.54
C TYR A 323 11.85 -18.36 -1.27
N GLY A 324 11.84 -18.22 -2.58
CA GLY A 324 10.76 -18.75 -3.38
C GLY A 324 11.03 -18.69 -4.86
N LEU A 325 10.08 -19.26 -5.59
CA LEU A 325 10.01 -19.19 -7.04
C LEU A 325 8.61 -18.78 -7.47
N PHE A 326 8.54 -18.14 -8.62
CA PHE A 326 7.28 -17.82 -9.28
C PHE A 326 7.43 -18.08 -10.78
N ALA A 327 6.34 -18.46 -11.40
CA ALA A 327 6.25 -18.56 -12.84
C ALA A 327 4.83 -18.20 -13.29
N ASP A 328 4.71 -17.52 -14.40
CA ASP A 328 3.44 -17.26 -15.07
C ASP A 328 3.58 -17.33 -16.59
N SER A 329 2.49 -17.67 -17.26
CA SER A 329 2.37 -17.69 -18.70
C SER A 329 1.04 -17.06 -19.11
N LYS A 330 1.11 -15.99 -19.88
CA LYS A 330 -0.03 -15.37 -20.54
C LYS A 330 -0.08 -15.82 -21.99
N ILE A 331 -1.22 -16.39 -22.40
CA ILE A 331 -1.45 -17.01 -23.72
C ILE A 331 -2.60 -16.27 -24.39
N ASN A 332 -2.32 -15.64 -25.54
CA ASN A 332 -3.36 -15.06 -26.38
C ASN A 332 -3.84 -16.11 -27.36
N TYR A 333 -5.14 -16.40 -27.39
CA TYR A 333 -5.72 -17.45 -28.22
C TYR A 333 -7.13 -17.08 -28.68
N GLN A 334 -7.75 -17.97 -29.45
CA GLN A 334 -9.15 -17.84 -29.81
C GLN A 334 -9.96 -18.97 -29.17
N LEU A 335 -11.04 -18.63 -28.50
CA LEU A 335 -12.02 -19.57 -27.95
C LEU A 335 -13.36 -19.28 -28.63
N PHE A 336 -13.96 -20.26 -29.29
CA PHE A 336 -15.21 -20.10 -30.05
C PHE A 336 -15.16 -18.92 -31.05
N ASN A 337 -14.04 -18.76 -31.77
CA ASN A 337 -13.76 -17.64 -32.69
C ASN A 337 -13.78 -16.25 -32.00
N LYS A 338 -13.59 -16.18 -30.68
CA LYS A 338 -13.50 -14.95 -29.91
C LYS A 338 -12.09 -14.80 -29.34
N LYS A 339 -11.58 -13.56 -29.29
CA LYS A 339 -10.28 -13.26 -28.68
C LYS A 339 -10.33 -13.60 -27.19
N SER A 340 -9.32 -14.28 -26.72
CA SER A 340 -9.17 -14.68 -25.33
C SER A 340 -7.73 -14.57 -24.86
N ASP A 341 -7.55 -14.16 -23.60
CA ASP A 341 -6.26 -14.11 -22.90
C ASP A 341 -6.34 -15.04 -21.69
N LEU A 342 -5.54 -16.11 -21.70
CA LEU A 342 -5.40 -17.04 -20.58
C LEU A 342 -4.10 -16.75 -19.83
N LEU A 343 -4.19 -16.58 -18.52
CA LEU A 343 -3.04 -16.51 -17.63
C LEU A 343 -3.05 -17.73 -16.70
N LEU A 344 -1.91 -18.37 -16.59
CA LEU A 344 -1.64 -19.46 -15.65
C LEU A 344 -0.42 -19.07 -14.81
N GLY A 345 -0.40 -19.36 -13.51
CA GLY A 345 0.77 -19.09 -12.73
C GLY A 345 0.86 -19.89 -11.43
N ILE A 346 2.07 -19.88 -10.87
CA ILE A 346 2.44 -20.53 -9.63
C ILE A 346 3.37 -19.63 -8.82
N ASN A 347 3.15 -19.57 -7.49
CA ASN A 347 4.07 -18.94 -6.54
C ASN A 347 4.33 -19.94 -5.41
N LEU A 348 5.59 -20.27 -5.19
CA LEU A 348 6.03 -21.15 -4.09
C LEU A 348 7.00 -20.37 -3.22
N SER A 349 6.81 -20.42 -1.91
CA SER A 349 7.73 -19.76 -0.97
C SER A 349 7.88 -20.55 0.32
N GLU A 350 9.07 -20.48 0.88
CA GLU A 350 9.38 -20.98 2.22
C GLU A 350 10.14 -19.91 3.00
N GLY A 351 9.84 -19.80 4.28
CA GLY A 351 10.52 -18.89 5.19
C GLY A 351 10.77 -19.56 6.54
N VAL A 352 11.94 -19.26 7.10
CA VAL A 352 12.31 -19.68 8.47
C VAL A 352 12.77 -18.45 9.22
N VAL A 353 12.24 -18.28 10.45
CA VAL A 353 12.60 -17.22 11.40
C VAL A 353 13.08 -17.87 12.67
N ASP A 354 14.37 -17.69 13.03
CA ASP A 354 14.86 -17.93 14.42
C ASP A 354 14.43 -16.73 15.25
N SER A 355 13.48 -16.93 16.14
CA SER A 355 12.88 -15.88 16.97
C SER A 355 13.25 -16.07 18.42
N GLN A 356 13.79 -15.02 19.04
CA GLN A 356 14.17 -15.01 20.46
C GLN A 356 13.55 -13.81 21.14
N ARG A 357 13.13 -13.97 22.40
CA ARG A 357 12.61 -12.88 23.22
C ARG A 357 13.34 -12.86 24.57
N PHE A 358 13.53 -11.65 25.08
CA PHE A 358 14.20 -11.39 26.34
C PHE A 358 13.42 -10.35 27.13
N VAL A 359 13.56 -10.38 28.44
CA VAL A 359 13.14 -9.26 29.29
C VAL A 359 13.82 -8.00 28.82
N ASN A 360 13.07 -6.92 28.67
CA ASN A 360 13.62 -5.62 28.27
C ASN A 360 14.09 -4.85 29.52
N ILE A 361 15.36 -4.46 29.57
CA ILE A 361 15.98 -3.65 30.62
C ILE A 361 16.52 -2.37 29.98
N GLY A 362 15.64 -1.33 29.83
CA GLY A 362 16.03 -0.07 29.23
C GLY A 362 16.52 -0.16 27.79
N GLY A 363 15.98 -1.07 26.98
CA GLY A 363 16.41 -1.37 25.61
C GLY A 363 17.42 -2.53 25.51
N ALA A 364 18.05 -2.92 26.62
CA ALA A 364 19.01 -4.02 26.67
C ALA A 364 18.32 -5.36 26.97
N LYS A 365 19.01 -6.46 26.58
CA LYS A 365 18.55 -7.84 26.83
C LYS A 365 18.75 -8.24 28.28
N GLY A 366 17.68 -8.63 28.94
CA GLY A 366 17.72 -9.37 30.22
C GLY A 366 17.67 -10.89 29.99
N ASN A 367 17.01 -11.61 30.90
CA ASN A 367 16.83 -13.06 30.81
C ASN A 367 16.01 -13.43 29.56
N LYS A 368 16.38 -14.53 28.91
CA LYS A 368 15.64 -15.09 27.77
C LYS A 368 14.28 -15.61 28.24
N THR A 369 13.23 -15.30 27.52
CA THR A 369 11.84 -15.69 27.82
C THR A 369 11.22 -16.56 26.73
N MET A 370 11.86 -16.66 25.55
CA MET A 370 11.39 -17.49 24.45
C MET A 370 12.51 -17.71 23.42
N GLN A 371 12.53 -18.88 22.84
CA GLN A 371 13.30 -19.18 21.63
C GLN A 371 12.59 -20.24 20.81
N GLY A 372 12.52 -20.06 19.50
CA GLY A 372 11.96 -21.07 18.60
C GLY A 372 12.10 -20.71 17.13
N ASN A 373 11.94 -21.71 16.30
CA ASN A 373 11.89 -21.55 14.84
C ASN A 373 10.46 -21.49 14.35
N GLU A 374 10.13 -20.43 13.62
CA GLU A 374 8.88 -20.25 12.90
C GLU A 374 9.11 -20.54 11.41
N LYS A 375 8.56 -21.65 10.89
CA LYS A 375 8.69 -22.06 9.49
C LYS A 375 7.34 -21.97 8.78
N ALA A 376 7.26 -21.15 7.73
CA ALA A 376 6.11 -21.07 6.85
C ALA A 376 6.43 -21.64 5.47
N GLN A 377 5.47 -22.38 4.90
CA GLN A 377 5.49 -22.89 3.53
C GLN A 377 4.20 -22.48 2.85
N THR A 378 4.28 -21.80 1.72
CA THR A 378 3.12 -21.34 0.96
C THR A 378 3.26 -21.76 -0.51
N ALA A 379 2.18 -22.33 -1.05
CA ALA A 379 2.02 -22.64 -2.47
C ALA A 379 0.72 -22.02 -2.97
N MET A 380 0.78 -21.32 -4.09
CA MET A 380 -0.35 -20.69 -4.77
C MET A 380 -0.33 -21.06 -6.25
N LEU A 381 -1.47 -21.57 -6.74
CA LEU A 381 -1.74 -21.77 -8.15
C LEU A 381 -2.85 -20.81 -8.55
N PHE A 382 -2.75 -20.19 -9.71
CA PHE A 382 -3.77 -19.26 -10.19
C PHE A 382 -3.97 -19.37 -11.70
N ILE A 383 -5.21 -19.13 -12.09
CA ILE A 383 -5.66 -19.09 -13.48
C ILE A 383 -6.62 -17.92 -13.65
N GLU A 384 -6.48 -17.15 -14.72
CA GLU A 384 -7.43 -16.11 -15.13
C GLU A 384 -7.63 -16.15 -16.64
N ASN A 385 -8.86 -16.06 -17.11
CA ASN A 385 -9.19 -15.99 -18.52
C ASN A 385 -10.08 -14.78 -18.80
N ASN A 386 -9.69 -13.98 -19.79
CA ASN A 386 -10.45 -12.84 -20.27
C ASN A 386 -10.93 -13.15 -21.69
N LEU A 387 -12.23 -13.41 -21.86
CA LEU A 387 -12.88 -13.76 -23.12
C LEU A 387 -13.71 -12.58 -23.65
N GLN A 388 -13.38 -12.06 -24.82
CA GLN A 388 -14.16 -11.04 -25.51
C GLN A 388 -15.40 -11.68 -26.18
N ILE A 389 -16.50 -11.81 -25.43
CA ILE A 389 -17.73 -12.43 -25.93
C ILE A 389 -18.47 -11.59 -26.99
N LEU A 390 -18.41 -10.26 -26.88
CA LEU A 390 -18.89 -9.28 -27.85
C LEU A 390 -17.81 -8.22 -28.10
N PRO A 391 -17.88 -7.43 -29.20
CA PRO A 391 -16.87 -6.39 -29.47
C PRO A 391 -16.64 -5.40 -28.32
N LYS A 392 -17.69 -5.15 -27.51
CA LYS A 392 -17.66 -4.23 -26.36
C LYS A 392 -17.75 -4.92 -25.01
N LEU A 393 -17.81 -6.25 -24.94
CA LEU A 393 -18.02 -6.99 -23.70
C LEU A 393 -16.98 -8.09 -23.52
N THR A 394 -16.18 -7.97 -22.45
CA THR A 394 -15.21 -8.97 -22.03
C THR A 394 -15.67 -9.63 -20.73
N LEU A 395 -15.68 -10.95 -20.69
CA LEU A 395 -15.93 -11.77 -19.51
C LEU A 395 -14.57 -12.16 -18.90
N ALA A 396 -14.38 -11.89 -17.61
CA ALA A 396 -13.22 -12.30 -16.85
C ALA A 396 -13.60 -13.41 -15.89
N THR A 397 -12.89 -14.55 -15.93
CA THR A 397 -13.06 -15.67 -14.99
C THR A 397 -11.73 -16.05 -14.40
N GLY A 398 -11.67 -16.39 -13.12
CA GLY A 398 -10.42 -16.74 -12.48
C GLY A 398 -10.60 -17.60 -11.24
N LEU A 399 -9.51 -18.24 -10.85
CA LEU A 399 -9.43 -19.09 -9.67
C LEU A 399 -8.00 -19.04 -9.10
N GLN A 400 -7.89 -18.92 -7.78
CA GLN A 400 -6.66 -19.17 -7.04
C GLN A 400 -6.87 -20.34 -6.09
N VAL A 401 -5.86 -21.19 -5.98
CA VAL A 401 -5.76 -22.24 -4.96
C VAL A 401 -4.55 -21.93 -4.09
N LEU A 402 -4.74 -21.92 -2.77
CA LEU A 402 -3.70 -21.62 -1.79
C LEU A 402 -3.55 -22.77 -0.79
N TYR A 403 -2.30 -23.15 -0.57
CA TYR A 403 -1.88 -23.99 0.55
C TYR A 403 -0.89 -23.20 1.40
N ARG A 404 -1.06 -23.24 2.75
CA ARG A 404 -0.10 -22.73 3.70
C ARG A 404 0.07 -23.67 4.88
N LYS A 405 1.33 -23.93 5.26
CA LYS A 405 1.69 -24.64 6.48
C LYS A 405 2.53 -23.72 7.36
N LEU A 406 2.10 -23.53 8.60
CA LEU A 406 2.87 -22.88 9.65
C LEU A 406 3.36 -23.95 10.61
N THR A 407 4.65 -23.96 10.92
CA THR A 407 5.27 -24.89 11.88
C THR A 407 6.07 -24.08 12.89
N TYR A 408 5.81 -24.27 14.15
CA TYR A 408 6.61 -23.73 15.24
C TYR A 408 7.40 -24.87 15.90
N GLN A 409 8.71 -24.71 16.01
CA GLN A 409 9.60 -25.58 16.76
C GLN A 409 10.11 -24.81 17.97
N ASP A 410 9.66 -25.22 19.14
CA ASP A 410 10.07 -24.64 20.41
C ASP A 410 11.51 -25.09 20.75
N LYS A 411 12.33 -24.14 21.15
CA LYS A 411 13.72 -24.34 21.60
C LYS A 411 13.92 -23.84 23.05
N PHE A 412 12.88 -23.28 23.67
CA PHE A 412 12.90 -22.80 25.06
C PHE A 412 12.09 -23.75 25.94
N LEU A 413 12.61 -24.92 26.16
CA LEU A 413 11.87 -26.06 26.75
C LEU A 413 11.66 -25.96 28.29
N SER A 414 12.16 -24.92 28.95
CA SER A 414 12.01 -24.73 30.40
C SER A 414 10.58 -24.40 30.84
N ASP A 415 9.72 -23.96 29.92
CA ASP A 415 8.29 -23.68 30.15
C ASP A 415 7.38 -24.73 29.48
N GLY A 416 7.95 -25.86 29.05
CA GLY A 416 7.28 -26.93 28.36
C GLY A 416 7.47 -26.87 26.86
N ASN A 417 7.22 -27.98 26.14
CA ASN A 417 7.34 -28.06 24.72
C ASN A 417 6.07 -27.52 24.01
N GLN A 418 6.18 -26.37 23.35
CA GLN A 418 5.08 -25.68 22.66
C GLN A 418 5.11 -25.90 21.13
N SER A 419 5.90 -26.84 20.63
CA SER A 419 6.02 -27.14 19.20
C SER A 419 4.69 -27.59 18.60
N GLY A 420 4.46 -27.24 17.34
CA GLY A 420 3.25 -27.64 16.63
C GLY A 420 3.18 -27.11 15.21
N PHE A 421 2.12 -27.48 14.51
CA PHE A 421 1.87 -26.98 13.17
C PHE A 421 0.38 -26.74 12.89
N ARG A 422 0.11 -25.90 11.87
CA ARG A 422 -1.22 -25.66 11.30
C ARG A 422 -1.14 -25.71 9.77
N LYS A 423 -2.18 -26.25 9.14
CA LYS A 423 -2.32 -26.29 7.67
C LYS A 423 -3.59 -25.59 7.25
N TYR A 424 -3.52 -24.85 6.17
CA TYR A 424 -4.63 -24.10 5.61
C TYR A 424 -4.72 -24.38 4.11
N TYR A 425 -5.95 -24.60 3.62
CA TYR A 425 -6.25 -24.85 2.22
C TYR A 425 -7.44 -23.99 1.82
N GLY A 426 -7.34 -23.29 0.72
CA GLY A 426 -8.41 -22.44 0.27
C GLY A 426 -8.43 -22.19 -1.23
N ILE A 427 -9.61 -21.81 -1.69
CA ILE A 427 -9.88 -21.42 -3.07
C ILE A 427 -10.48 -20.02 -3.11
N SER A 428 -10.12 -19.25 -4.12
CA SER A 428 -10.57 -17.87 -4.33
C SER A 428 -11.05 -17.73 -5.78
N PRO A 429 -12.34 -17.92 -6.05
CA PRO A 429 -12.91 -17.78 -7.40
C PRO A 429 -13.18 -16.32 -7.73
N LYS A 430 -13.21 -16.00 -9.03
CA LYS A 430 -13.60 -14.70 -9.57
C LYS A 430 -14.38 -14.88 -10.87
N ILE A 431 -15.46 -14.10 -11.00
CA ILE A 431 -16.17 -13.87 -12.26
C ILE A 431 -16.46 -12.37 -12.38
N GLY A 432 -16.22 -11.80 -13.53
CA GLY A 432 -16.43 -10.38 -13.76
C GLY A 432 -16.64 -10.07 -15.24
N ALA A 433 -17.02 -8.83 -15.51
CA ALA A 433 -17.21 -8.35 -16.86
C ALA A 433 -16.75 -6.90 -17.00
N ILE A 434 -16.32 -6.55 -18.21
CA ILE A 434 -16.01 -5.19 -18.64
C ILE A 434 -16.85 -4.88 -19.86
N TYR A 435 -17.66 -3.83 -19.79
CA TYR A 435 -18.41 -3.30 -20.92
C TYR A 435 -17.87 -1.95 -21.37
N GLN A 436 -17.35 -1.88 -22.59
CA GLN A 436 -16.87 -0.66 -23.22
C GLN A 436 -18.06 0.11 -23.79
N ALA A 437 -18.67 1.00 -22.97
CA ALA A 437 -19.83 1.78 -23.39
C ALA A 437 -19.48 2.77 -24.51
N GLN A 438 -18.36 3.49 -24.34
CA GLN A 438 -17.75 4.39 -25.31
C GLN A 438 -16.24 4.17 -25.34
N GLU A 439 -15.53 4.74 -26.31
CA GLU A 439 -14.08 4.58 -26.43
C GLU A 439 -13.31 4.86 -25.14
N ASN A 440 -13.77 5.82 -24.37
CA ASN A 440 -13.14 6.28 -23.12
C ASN A 440 -14.00 6.05 -21.86
N LEU A 441 -15.10 5.28 -21.95
CA LEU A 441 -16.03 5.03 -20.85
C LEU A 441 -16.26 3.52 -20.70
N GLN A 442 -15.88 2.98 -19.55
CA GLN A 442 -16.06 1.57 -19.19
C GLN A 442 -16.97 1.41 -17.98
N LEU A 443 -17.89 0.45 -18.06
CA LEU A 443 -18.55 -0.15 -16.92
C LEU A 443 -17.87 -1.48 -16.61
N TYR A 444 -17.56 -1.75 -15.37
CA TYR A 444 -16.99 -3.03 -14.95
C TYR A 444 -17.65 -3.54 -13.66
N GLY A 445 -17.55 -4.83 -13.44
CA GLY A 445 -17.99 -5.43 -12.20
C GLY A 445 -17.49 -6.85 -12.05
N ASN A 446 -17.43 -7.32 -10.81
CA ASN A 446 -17.07 -8.68 -10.49
C ASN A 446 -17.73 -9.19 -9.20
N ILE A 447 -17.79 -10.51 -9.10
CA ILE A 447 -18.02 -11.24 -7.86
C ILE A 447 -16.78 -12.10 -7.64
N SER A 448 -16.17 -12.01 -6.46
CA SER A 448 -14.91 -12.69 -6.15
C SER A 448 -14.88 -13.19 -4.72
N GLY A 449 -14.14 -14.28 -4.51
CA GLY A 449 -13.79 -14.81 -3.21
C GLY A 449 -12.34 -14.54 -2.88
N ALA A 450 -12.01 -14.43 -1.58
CA ALA A 450 -10.65 -14.43 -1.10
C ALA A 450 -10.51 -15.32 0.14
N TYR A 451 -9.39 -16.02 0.23
CA TYR A 451 -9.04 -16.90 1.34
C TYR A 451 -7.69 -16.50 1.93
N GLU A 452 -7.69 -16.13 3.20
CA GLU A 452 -6.51 -15.59 3.87
C GLU A 452 -6.19 -16.32 5.18
N PRO A 453 -5.15 -17.18 5.19
CA PRO A 453 -4.68 -17.83 6.40
C PRO A 453 -4.07 -16.82 7.40
N PRO A 454 -4.03 -17.14 8.70
CA PRO A 454 -3.31 -16.36 9.69
C PRO A 454 -1.81 -16.34 9.38
N THR A 455 -1.16 -15.25 9.82
CA THR A 455 0.29 -15.13 9.92
C THR A 455 0.79 -15.68 11.27
N PHE A 456 2.10 -15.79 11.47
CA PHE A 456 2.63 -16.18 12.80
C PHE A 456 2.24 -15.22 13.92
N THR A 457 2.13 -13.93 13.63
CA THR A 457 1.70 -12.93 14.64
C THR A 457 0.30 -13.24 15.20
N GLU A 458 -0.60 -13.77 14.39
CA GLU A 458 -1.97 -14.15 14.80
C GLU A 458 -2.01 -15.56 15.39
N ALA A 459 -1.26 -16.48 14.80
CA ALA A 459 -1.21 -17.86 15.25
C ALA A 459 -0.45 -18.02 16.58
N ARG A 460 0.55 -17.17 16.87
CA ARG A 460 1.29 -17.15 18.14
C ARG A 460 0.84 -15.99 19.00
N GLN A 461 -0.13 -16.25 19.85
CA GLN A 461 -0.70 -15.24 20.76
C GLN A 461 0.14 -15.10 22.03
N THR A 462 0.16 -13.92 22.63
CA THR A 462 0.84 -13.68 23.92
C THR A 462 0.15 -14.37 25.10
N THR A 463 -1.11 -14.76 24.92
CA THR A 463 -1.97 -15.34 25.97
C THR A 463 -2.06 -16.86 25.93
N LEU A 464 -1.56 -17.50 24.87
CA LEU A 464 -1.66 -18.95 24.68
C LEU A 464 -0.31 -19.55 24.28
N PRO A 465 0.06 -20.71 24.82
CA PRO A 465 1.26 -21.43 24.42
C PRO A 465 1.10 -22.01 23.00
N GLY A 466 2.19 -22.11 22.26
CA GLY A 466 2.24 -22.72 20.94
C GLY A 466 1.47 -21.98 19.85
N LEU A 467 0.85 -22.74 18.95
CA LEU A 467 0.04 -22.23 17.84
C LEU A 467 -1.46 -22.33 18.16
N ALA A 468 -2.12 -21.19 18.24
CA ALA A 468 -3.56 -21.11 18.46
C ALA A 468 -4.35 -21.81 17.34
N ASN A 469 -5.52 -22.33 17.68
CA ASN A 469 -6.47 -22.88 16.71
C ASN A 469 -7.33 -21.77 16.14
N ILE A 470 -6.81 -21.06 15.13
CA ILE A 470 -7.46 -19.93 14.47
C ILE A 470 -7.76 -20.31 13.02
N SER A 471 -8.96 -20.01 12.56
CA SER A 471 -9.41 -20.23 11.19
C SER A 471 -8.84 -19.17 10.24
N ALA A 472 -8.71 -19.54 8.96
CA ALA A 472 -8.47 -18.56 7.90
C ALA A 472 -9.74 -17.73 7.66
N GLN A 473 -9.57 -16.44 7.42
CA GLN A 473 -10.69 -15.59 7.02
C GLN A 473 -11.06 -15.82 5.55
N LYS A 474 -12.35 -15.65 5.23
CA LYS A 474 -12.92 -15.78 3.89
C LYS A 474 -13.76 -14.56 3.58
N SER A 475 -13.54 -13.94 2.44
CA SER A 475 -14.37 -12.82 1.98
C SER A 475 -15.04 -13.16 0.64
N TYR A 476 -16.26 -12.67 0.48
CA TYR A 476 -17.03 -12.72 -0.76
C TYR A 476 -17.40 -11.28 -1.10
N THR A 477 -16.86 -10.80 -2.22
CA THR A 477 -16.98 -9.40 -2.63
C THR A 477 -17.76 -9.29 -3.93
N ALA A 478 -18.76 -8.41 -3.94
CA ALA A 478 -19.38 -7.88 -5.16
C ALA A 478 -18.90 -6.44 -5.37
N GLU A 479 -18.52 -6.13 -6.60
CA GLU A 479 -18.00 -4.81 -6.99
C GLU A 479 -18.62 -4.40 -8.32
N ILE A 480 -18.99 -3.13 -8.44
CA ILE A 480 -19.38 -2.48 -9.69
C ILE A 480 -18.74 -1.10 -9.76
N GLY A 481 -18.26 -0.74 -10.93
CA GLY A 481 -17.63 0.57 -11.13
C GLY A 481 -17.79 1.10 -12.53
N LEU A 482 -17.61 2.41 -12.62
CA LEU A 482 -17.65 3.19 -13.85
C LEU A 482 -16.38 4.02 -13.91
N ARG A 483 -15.58 3.85 -14.97
CA ARG A 483 -14.37 4.65 -15.18
C ARG A 483 -14.38 5.33 -16.53
N LYS A 484 -13.87 6.55 -16.54
CA LYS A 484 -13.69 7.36 -17.74
C LYS A 484 -12.28 7.94 -17.77
N SER A 485 -11.61 7.79 -18.88
CA SER A 485 -10.30 8.37 -19.13
C SER A 485 -10.38 9.23 -20.39
N LYS A 486 -10.33 10.56 -20.22
CA LYS A 486 -10.30 11.56 -21.28
C LYS A 486 -9.33 12.66 -20.85
N SER A 487 -8.68 13.35 -21.78
CA SER A 487 -7.65 14.35 -21.48
C SER A 487 -8.02 15.40 -20.43
N ASP A 488 -9.31 15.78 -20.35
CA ASP A 488 -9.75 16.91 -19.53
C ASP A 488 -10.58 16.49 -18.33
N PHE A 489 -11.15 15.28 -18.35
CA PHE A 489 -12.01 14.78 -17.28
C PHE A 489 -11.86 13.27 -17.12
N ASN A 490 -11.18 12.89 -16.07
CA ASN A 490 -10.98 11.50 -15.65
C ASN A 490 -11.77 11.24 -14.38
N PHE A 491 -12.40 10.10 -14.27
CA PHE A 491 -12.97 9.62 -13.03
C PHE A 491 -13.00 8.10 -12.94
N ASP A 492 -12.93 7.58 -11.71
CA ASP A 492 -13.22 6.20 -11.36
C ASP A 492 -14.17 6.23 -10.15
N LEU A 493 -15.35 5.65 -10.32
CA LEU A 493 -16.38 5.52 -9.30
C LEU A 493 -16.62 4.04 -9.07
N THR A 494 -16.43 3.56 -7.84
CA THR A 494 -16.60 2.14 -7.47
C THR A 494 -17.50 1.99 -6.26
N PHE A 495 -18.45 1.09 -6.32
CA PHE A 495 -19.18 0.53 -5.19
C PHE A 495 -18.71 -0.89 -4.94
N TYR A 496 -18.51 -1.25 -3.68
CA TYR A 496 -18.19 -2.60 -3.30
C TYR A 496 -18.89 -3.01 -2.01
N ARG A 497 -19.10 -4.32 -1.88
CA ARG A 497 -19.55 -4.97 -0.65
C ARG A 497 -18.86 -6.30 -0.50
N SER A 498 -18.25 -6.52 0.66
CA SER A 498 -17.58 -7.75 1.06
C SER A 498 -18.23 -8.30 2.31
N ASP A 499 -18.82 -9.49 2.23
CA ASP A 499 -19.22 -10.29 3.38
C ASP A 499 -18.03 -11.15 3.80
N VAL A 500 -17.50 -10.91 5.02
CA VAL A 500 -16.32 -11.61 5.54
C VAL A 500 -16.74 -12.58 6.64
N ARG A 501 -16.25 -13.82 6.55
CA ARG A 501 -16.44 -14.86 7.56
C ARG A 501 -15.11 -15.17 8.24
N ASP A 502 -15.18 -15.43 9.53
CA ASP A 502 -14.02 -15.77 10.36
C ASP A 502 -12.94 -14.68 10.27
N GLU A 503 -13.34 -13.39 10.21
CA GLU A 503 -12.38 -12.30 10.06
C GLU A 503 -11.35 -12.33 11.17
N LEU A 504 -10.07 -12.30 10.77
CA LEU A 504 -8.94 -12.33 11.67
C LEU A 504 -8.74 -10.96 12.31
N MET A 505 -9.01 -10.84 13.58
CA MET A 505 -8.87 -9.64 14.38
C MET A 505 -7.87 -9.82 15.49
N LEU A 506 -6.91 -8.90 15.60
CA LEU A 506 -5.89 -8.87 16.63
C LEU A 506 -6.12 -7.65 17.51
N TYR A 507 -6.65 -7.85 18.71
CA TYR A 507 -6.94 -6.77 19.63
C TYR A 507 -5.95 -6.75 20.81
N THR A 508 -5.59 -5.55 21.25
CA THR A 508 -4.97 -5.35 22.56
C THR A 508 -6.07 -5.48 23.62
N VAL A 509 -5.96 -6.50 24.45
CA VAL A 509 -6.94 -6.83 25.51
C VAL A 509 -6.48 -6.36 26.89
N ALA A 510 -5.16 -6.19 27.09
CA ALA A 510 -4.53 -5.58 28.24
C ALA A 510 -3.17 -4.97 27.80
N PRO A 511 -2.53 -4.10 28.59
CA PRO A 511 -1.19 -3.61 28.29
C PRO A 511 -0.24 -4.76 27.98
N ASN A 512 0.41 -4.71 26.79
CA ASN A 512 1.34 -5.73 26.27
C ASN A 512 0.72 -7.11 25.93
N PHE A 513 -0.59 -7.27 26.03
CA PHE A 513 -1.29 -8.50 25.69
C PHE A 513 -2.20 -8.30 24.49
N THR A 514 -1.93 -9.06 23.44
CA THR A 514 -2.77 -9.13 22.24
C THR A 514 -3.41 -10.50 22.13
N GLN A 515 -4.64 -10.52 21.66
CA GLN A 515 -5.39 -11.73 21.37
C GLN A 515 -5.93 -11.67 19.96
N ALA A 516 -5.65 -12.71 19.19
CA ALA A 516 -6.29 -12.91 17.89
C ALA A 516 -7.61 -13.69 18.07
N ILE A 517 -8.63 -13.25 17.40
CA ILE A 517 -9.95 -13.88 17.34
C ILE A 517 -10.43 -14.01 15.90
N ASN A 518 -11.35 -14.93 15.66
CA ASN A 518 -12.14 -14.94 14.44
C ASN A 518 -13.50 -14.30 14.72
N ALA A 519 -13.76 -13.11 14.16
CA ALA A 519 -15.10 -12.57 14.15
C ALA A 519 -15.96 -13.40 13.19
N LYS A 520 -17.09 -13.93 13.67
CA LYS A 520 -17.89 -14.90 12.93
C LYS A 520 -18.37 -14.37 11.58
N LYS A 521 -18.85 -13.12 11.55
CA LYS A 521 -19.30 -12.43 10.35
C LYS A 521 -19.12 -10.92 10.48
N THR A 522 -18.53 -10.30 9.46
CA THR A 522 -18.43 -8.86 9.31
C THR A 522 -18.85 -8.46 7.90
N MET A 523 -19.14 -7.19 7.72
CA MET A 523 -19.45 -6.60 6.43
C MET A 523 -18.59 -5.37 6.18
N HIS A 524 -17.96 -5.31 5.01
CA HIS A 524 -17.18 -4.17 4.54
C HIS A 524 -17.79 -3.68 3.25
N GLN A 525 -18.41 -2.49 3.27
CA GLN A 525 -18.98 -1.88 2.07
C GLN A 525 -18.58 -0.43 1.98
N GLY A 526 -18.53 0.08 0.75
CA GLY A 526 -18.12 1.46 0.55
C GLY A 526 -18.31 1.97 -0.86
N LEU A 527 -18.03 3.28 -0.98
CA LEU A 527 -17.95 4.02 -2.23
C LEU A 527 -16.58 4.65 -2.35
N GLU A 528 -15.96 4.51 -3.48
CA GLU A 528 -14.66 5.07 -3.85
C GLU A 528 -14.84 5.97 -5.06
N LEU A 529 -14.37 7.22 -4.98
CA LEU A 529 -14.43 8.17 -6.08
C LEU A 529 -13.08 8.85 -6.24
N ALA A 530 -12.44 8.67 -7.37
CA ALA A 530 -11.34 9.49 -7.85
C ALA A 530 -11.81 10.39 -8.98
N THR A 531 -11.44 11.66 -8.98
CA THR A 531 -11.66 12.57 -10.11
C THR A 531 -10.43 13.40 -10.38
N GLU A 532 -10.17 13.64 -11.66
CA GLU A 532 -9.16 14.58 -12.13
C GLU A 532 -9.76 15.41 -13.28
N ASN A 533 -9.94 16.71 -13.01
CA ASN A 533 -10.63 17.64 -13.91
C ASN A 533 -9.73 18.81 -14.25
N VAL A 534 -9.44 19.01 -15.51
CA VAL A 534 -8.83 20.24 -16.00
C VAL A 534 -9.91 21.30 -16.06
N LEU A 535 -9.89 22.23 -15.09
CA LEU A 535 -10.90 23.29 -14.95
C LEU A 535 -10.67 24.40 -15.96
N LEU A 536 -9.41 24.80 -16.14
CA LEU A 536 -9.04 25.90 -17.02
C LEU A 536 -7.74 25.53 -17.75
N LYS A 537 -7.62 25.99 -19.02
CA LYS A 537 -6.43 25.86 -19.86
C LYS A 537 -6.06 27.21 -20.44
N ASN A 538 -4.76 27.41 -20.66
CA ASN A 538 -4.22 28.59 -21.33
C ASN A 538 -4.64 29.91 -20.68
N ILE A 539 -4.60 29.97 -19.33
CA ILE A 539 -4.97 31.18 -18.56
C ILE A 539 -3.94 32.29 -18.84
N PHE A 540 -2.64 31.93 -18.80
CA PHE A 540 -1.51 32.82 -19.07
C PHE A 540 -0.57 32.22 -20.13
N GLY A 541 -1.12 31.55 -21.16
CA GLY A 541 -0.37 30.93 -22.24
C GLY A 541 -0.48 29.42 -22.30
N THR A 542 0.49 28.67 -21.80
CA THR A 542 0.53 27.21 -21.85
C THR A 542 0.44 26.59 -20.45
N ASP A 543 -0.60 26.89 -19.72
CA ASP A 543 -0.84 26.48 -18.35
C ASP A 543 -2.19 25.76 -18.20
N ASN A 544 -2.35 25.06 -17.11
CA ASN A 544 -3.62 24.46 -16.75
C ASN A 544 -3.87 24.52 -15.23
N LEU A 545 -5.15 24.55 -14.89
CA LEU A 545 -5.66 24.42 -13.52
C LEU A 545 -6.44 23.12 -13.42
N THR A 546 -5.95 22.18 -12.64
CA THR A 546 -6.53 20.85 -12.50
C THR A 546 -6.99 20.62 -11.06
N LEU A 547 -8.22 20.12 -10.88
CA LEU A 547 -8.75 19.70 -9.59
C LEU A 547 -8.72 18.18 -9.49
N LYS A 548 -7.97 17.67 -8.50
CA LYS A 548 -7.89 16.24 -8.15
C LYS A 548 -8.65 16.00 -6.86
N ASN A 549 -9.55 15.01 -6.83
CA ASN A 549 -10.25 14.60 -5.61
C ASN A 549 -10.20 13.10 -5.44
N ALA A 550 -10.05 12.67 -4.20
CA ALA A 550 -10.19 11.30 -3.75
C ALA A 550 -11.16 11.27 -2.57
N TYR A 551 -12.30 10.61 -2.74
CA TYR A 551 -13.28 10.45 -1.69
C TYR A 551 -13.55 8.98 -1.42
N THR A 552 -13.60 8.62 -0.14
CA THR A 552 -13.93 7.29 0.34
C THR A 552 -15.04 7.36 1.37
N PHE A 553 -16.12 6.64 1.13
CA PHE A 553 -17.10 6.28 2.13
C PHE A 553 -16.88 4.83 2.54
N SER A 554 -16.82 4.55 3.85
CA SER A 554 -16.59 3.22 4.41
C SER A 554 -17.62 2.91 5.49
N ASP A 555 -18.31 1.78 5.35
CA ASP A 555 -19.22 1.26 6.35
C ASP A 555 -18.83 -0.18 6.67
N PHE A 556 -17.99 -0.36 7.70
CA PHE A 556 -17.46 -1.64 8.15
C PHE A 556 -18.02 -1.96 9.52
N HIS A 557 -18.66 -3.13 9.66
CA HIS A 557 -19.30 -3.49 10.92
C HIS A 557 -19.40 -5.01 11.13
N PHE A 558 -19.54 -5.41 12.37
CA PHE A 558 -19.91 -6.76 12.78
C PHE A 558 -21.35 -7.05 12.36
N VAL A 559 -21.67 -8.30 12.09
CA VAL A 559 -23.02 -8.71 11.71
C VAL A 559 -23.55 -9.71 12.73
N ASN A 560 -24.48 -9.26 13.57
CA ASN A 560 -25.11 -10.05 14.65
C ASN A 560 -24.09 -10.81 15.52
N ASP A 561 -22.95 -10.16 15.83
CA ASP A 561 -21.91 -10.73 16.67
C ASP A 561 -22.41 -10.84 18.12
N ALA A 562 -22.05 -11.93 18.80
CA ALA A 562 -22.49 -12.15 20.18
C ALA A 562 -21.98 -11.06 21.15
N THR A 563 -20.77 -10.56 20.94
CA THR A 563 -20.08 -9.59 21.81
C THR A 563 -20.25 -8.15 21.32
N TYR A 564 -20.11 -7.94 20.01
CA TYR A 564 -20.06 -6.60 19.39
C TYR A 564 -21.34 -6.24 18.62
N LYS A 565 -22.32 -7.17 18.53
CA LYS A 565 -23.62 -6.95 17.88
C LYS A 565 -23.46 -6.52 16.41
N ASN A 566 -23.87 -5.29 16.07
CA ASN A 566 -23.71 -4.65 14.75
C ASN A 566 -22.83 -3.39 14.84
N ASN A 567 -21.92 -3.37 15.83
CA ASN A 567 -21.00 -2.26 16.02
C ASN A 567 -20.07 -2.09 14.81
N LYS A 568 -19.59 -0.86 14.61
CA LYS A 568 -18.58 -0.57 13.59
C LYS A 568 -17.24 -1.21 13.95
N ILE A 569 -16.52 -1.70 12.95
CA ILE A 569 -15.14 -2.11 13.11
C ILE A 569 -14.29 -0.85 13.32
N PRO A 570 -13.50 -0.78 14.42
CA PRO A 570 -12.73 0.41 14.75
C PRO A 570 -11.53 0.59 13.82
N GLY A 571 -10.95 1.80 13.82
CA GLY A 571 -9.68 2.09 13.17
C GLY A 571 -9.77 2.67 11.77
N ASN A 572 -10.97 2.83 11.20
CA ASN A 572 -11.18 3.45 9.88
C ASN A 572 -12.14 4.64 9.97
N PRO A 573 -11.90 5.75 9.25
CA PRO A 573 -12.87 6.82 9.14
C PRO A 573 -14.06 6.39 8.26
N ARG A 574 -15.26 6.84 8.59
CA ARG A 574 -16.42 6.60 7.74
C ARG A 574 -16.37 7.40 6.45
N HIS A 575 -15.83 8.61 6.52
CA HIS A 575 -15.61 9.51 5.38
C HIS A 575 -14.18 9.98 5.40
N TYR A 576 -13.51 9.86 4.28
CA TYR A 576 -12.18 10.38 4.03
C TYR A 576 -12.19 11.15 2.71
N LEU A 577 -11.68 12.37 2.74
CA LEU A 577 -11.57 13.25 1.58
C LEU A 577 -10.13 13.75 1.47
N PHE A 578 -9.56 13.64 0.29
CA PHE A 578 -8.38 14.38 -0.13
C PHE A 578 -8.73 15.18 -1.39
N SER A 579 -8.41 16.47 -1.40
CA SER A 579 -8.64 17.36 -2.54
C SER A 579 -7.40 18.19 -2.77
N GLN A 580 -6.99 18.35 -4.04
CA GLN A 580 -5.85 19.13 -4.44
C GLN A 580 -6.18 19.92 -5.69
N LEU A 581 -5.90 21.23 -5.66
CA LEU A 581 -5.99 22.10 -6.82
C LEU A 581 -4.58 22.38 -7.35
N VAL A 582 -4.28 21.92 -8.56
CA VAL A 582 -2.94 22.03 -9.16
C VAL A 582 -2.97 23.07 -10.26
N TYR A 583 -2.29 24.18 -10.06
CA TYR A 583 -1.92 25.08 -11.15
C TYR A 583 -0.54 24.70 -11.64
N LYS A 584 -0.41 24.36 -12.93
CA LYS A 584 0.87 24.01 -13.57
C LYS A 584 1.08 24.89 -14.79
N HIS A 585 2.14 25.69 -14.73
CA HIS A 585 2.64 26.43 -15.89
C HIS A 585 3.59 25.53 -16.67
N LYS A 586 3.47 25.52 -18.01
CA LYS A 586 4.30 24.67 -18.85
C LYS A 586 5.78 24.97 -18.59
N ASN A 587 6.52 23.93 -18.15
CA ASN A 587 7.98 23.92 -17.97
C ASN A 587 8.56 24.96 -16.98
N SER A 588 7.77 25.53 -16.08
CA SER A 588 8.30 26.55 -15.16
C SER A 588 7.98 26.25 -13.72
N PHE A 589 6.72 26.19 -13.31
CA PHE A 589 6.35 26.00 -11.92
C PHE A 589 4.98 25.36 -11.76
N PHE A 590 4.77 24.81 -10.58
CA PHE A 590 3.45 24.40 -10.12
C PHE A 590 3.20 24.91 -8.70
N ILE A 591 1.93 25.13 -8.39
CA ILE A 591 1.42 25.39 -7.04
C ILE A 591 0.21 24.48 -6.84
N ALA A 592 0.20 23.76 -5.71
CA ALA A 592 -0.81 22.75 -5.45
C ALA A 592 -1.27 22.77 -3.98
N PRO A 593 -2.17 23.70 -3.56
CA PRO A 593 -2.84 23.62 -2.29
C PRO A 593 -3.65 22.32 -2.19
N ASN A 594 -3.67 21.73 -1.01
CA ASN A 594 -4.37 20.49 -0.75
C ASN A 594 -5.09 20.52 0.61
N LEU A 595 -6.14 19.72 0.71
CA LEU A 595 -6.95 19.53 1.89
C LEU A 595 -7.15 18.05 2.14
N GLU A 596 -6.83 17.60 3.34
CA GLU A 596 -7.21 16.28 3.85
C GLU A 596 -8.23 16.44 4.95
N ALA A 597 -9.34 15.68 4.90
CA ALA A 597 -10.41 15.79 5.87
C ALA A 597 -10.99 14.44 6.32
N VAL A 598 -11.13 14.29 7.62
CA VAL A 598 -11.88 13.23 8.30
C VAL A 598 -12.99 13.91 9.12
N PRO A 599 -14.17 14.12 8.53
CA PRO A 599 -15.24 14.94 9.14
C PRO A 599 -15.89 14.29 10.36
N GLN A 600 -15.75 12.99 10.52
CA GLN A 600 -16.20 12.25 11.70
C GLN A 600 -14.98 11.56 12.34
N GLY A 601 -14.85 11.62 13.66
CA GLY A 601 -13.77 10.95 14.36
C GLY A 601 -13.75 9.42 14.11
N ILE A 602 -12.59 8.82 14.22
CA ILE A 602 -12.36 7.38 14.05
C ILE A 602 -12.74 6.65 15.33
N VAL A 603 -13.55 5.59 15.25
CA VAL A 603 -13.87 4.71 16.38
C VAL A 603 -12.60 3.99 16.82
N ILE A 604 -12.32 3.97 18.13
CA ILE A 604 -11.10 3.39 18.70
C ILE A 604 -11.30 2.02 19.35
N ASP A 605 -12.55 1.61 19.61
CA ASP A 605 -12.83 0.33 20.26
C ASP A 605 -14.03 -0.40 19.63
N ALA A 606 -14.01 -1.73 19.66
CA ALA A 606 -15.06 -2.55 19.07
C ALA A 606 -16.41 -2.46 19.77
N LYS A 607 -16.45 -1.92 21.01
CA LYS A 607 -17.72 -1.58 21.69
C LYS A 607 -18.32 -0.24 21.22
N ASN A 608 -17.59 0.52 20.37
CA ASN A 608 -17.99 1.83 19.82
C ASN A 608 -18.27 2.92 20.87
N GLN A 609 -17.61 2.83 22.02
CA GLN A 609 -17.82 3.76 23.11
C GLN A 609 -17.14 5.11 22.87
N TYR A 610 -15.97 5.08 22.20
CA TYR A 610 -15.13 6.27 22.03
C TYR A 610 -14.62 6.45 20.61
N LYS A 611 -14.31 7.72 20.28
CA LYS A 611 -13.79 8.12 18.96
C LYS A 611 -12.67 9.13 19.10
N SER A 612 -11.76 9.19 18.10
CA SER A 612 -10.85 10.32 17.96
C SER A 612 -11.59 11.61 17.63
N LYS A 613 -10.89 12.76 17.65
CA LYS A 613 -11.44 14.01 17.10
C LYS A 613 -11.46 13.92 15.56
N ASN A 614 -12.42 14.64 14.96
CA ASN A 614 -12.38 14.95 13.53
C ASN A 614 -11.28 15.95 13.21
N TYR A 615 -10.84 15.99 11.95
CA TYR A 615 -9.86 16.98 11.51
C TYR A 615 -10.05 17.37 10.04
N ALA A 616 -9.50 18.54 9.73
CA ALA A 616 -9.19 18.98 8.38
C ALA A 616 -7.79 19.59 8.42
N ALA A 617 -6.88 19.08 7.61
CA ALA A 617 -5.49 19.53 7.51
C ALA A 617 -5.26 20.14 6.13
N PHE A 618 -4.72 21.35 6.10
CA PHE A 618 -4.42 22.06 4.86
C PHE A 618 -2.92 22.03 4.61
N GLY A 619 -2.54 21.72 3.37
CA GLY A 619 -1.16 21.70 2.90
C GLY A 619 -0.97 22.48 1.60
N LEU A 620 0.28 22.70 1.23
CA LEU A 620 0.68 23.37 0.00
C LEU A 620 1.94 22.69 -0.54
N ASN A 621 1.90 22.27 -1.79
CA ASN A 621 3.08 21.85 -2.54
C ASN A 621 3.37 22.89 -3.63
N ALA A 622 4.62 23.21 -3.86
CA ALA A 622 5.04 24.07 -4.94
C ALA A 622 6.38 23.57 -5.52
N GLY A 623 6.62 23.81 -6.76
CA GLY A 623 7.90 23.50 -7.40
C GLY A 623 8.20 24.43 -8.56
N PHE A 624 9.49 24.53 -8.86
CA PHE A 624 9.98 25.38 -9.95
C PHE A 624 11.11 24.64 -10.69
N ASP A 625 10.99 24.56 -12.01
CA ASP A 625 12.05 24.08 -12.87
C ASP A 625 12.95 25.24 -13.24
N LEU A 626 14.18 25.26 -12.71
CA LEU A 626 15.19 26.28 -12.98
C LEU A 626 15.67 26.19 -14.42
N ASP A 627 15.87 24.96 -14.89
CA ASP A 627 16.18 24.61 -16.27
C ASP A 627 15.76 23.14 -16.53
N ASP A 628 16.19 22.58 -17.65
CA ASP A 628 15.85 21.18 -18.03
C ASP A 628 16.45 20.14 -17.08
N ASN A 629 17.51 20.48 -16.32
CA ASN A 629 18.26 19.61 -15.45
C ASN A 629 17.92 19.84 -13.96
N PHE A 630 17.73 21.10 -13.54
CA PHE A 630 17.55 21.48 -12.15
C PHE A 630 16.10 21.85 -11.83
N SER A 631 15.57 21.29 -10.78
CA SER A 631 14.28 21.69 -10.22
C SER A 631 14.31 21.74 -8.69
N ILE A 632 13.52 22.65 -8.13
CA ILE A 632 13.32 22.79 -6.69
C ILE A 632 11.86 22.53 -6.35
N PHE A 633 11.61 22.08 -5.13
CA PHE A 633 10.26 21.99 -4.60
C PHE A 633 10.22 22.41 -3.12
N ALA A 634 9.05 22.84 -2.70
CA ALA A 634 8.73 23.17 -1.32
C ALA A 634 7.39 22.53 -0.95
N GLU A 635 7.29 22.05 0.28
CA GLU A 635 6.06 21.48 0.84
C GLU A 635 5.80 22.07 2.22
N GLY A 636 4.58 22.57 2.43
CA GLY A 636 4.04 22.95 3.73
C GLY A 636 2.93 22.01 4.13
N ARG A 637 3.07 21.38 5.30
CA ARG A 637 2.07 20.45 5.87
C ARG A 637 1.38 21.07 7.06
N ASN A 638 0.08 20.78 7.20
CA ASN A 638 -0.71 21.23 8.34
C ASN A 638 -0.52 22.74 8.64
N LEU A 639 -0.66 23.57 7.59
CA LEU A 639 -0.33 25.00 7.61
C LEU A 639 -1.08 25.80 8.69
N PHE A 640 -2.30 25.35 9.07
CA PHE A 640 -3.08 25.95 10.14
C PHE A 640 -2.78 25.40 11.53
N ASN A 641 -1.69 24.59 11.65
CA ASN A 641 -1.20 24.07 12.92
C ASN A 641 -2.26 23.29 13.73
N LYS A 642 -3.09 22.51 13.04
CA LYS A 642 -4.14 21.71 13.65
C LYS A 642 -3.57 20.59 14.50
N ASN A 643 -3.95 20.48 15.78
CA ASN A 643 -3.61 19.35 16.64
C ASN A 643 -4.65 18.24 16.48
N TYR A 644 -4.25 17.10 15.92
CA TYR A 644 -5.12 15.94 15.70
C TYR A 644 -4.33 14.61 15.74
N SER A 645 -5.06 13.53 15.84
CA SER A 645 -4.47 12.18 15.76
C SER A 645 -4.48 11.69 14.31
N GLY A 646 -3.30 11.48 13.73
CA GLY A 646 -3.13 10.89 12.39
C GLY A 646 -3.33 9.38 12.35
N ALA A 647 -3.13 8.70 13.49
CA ALA A 647 -3.37 7.28 13.65
C ALA A 647 -3.95 6.96 15.03
N VAL A 648 -4.63 5.82 15.15
CA VAL A 648 -5.15 5.31 16.42
C VAL A 648 -4.87 3.82 16.55
N ASP A 649 -4.56 3.36 17.76
CA ASP A 649 -4.64 1.94 18.08
C ASP A 649 -6.10 1.53 18.28
N VAL A 650 -6.39 0.28 17.96
CA VAL A 650 -7.72 -0.31 18.13
C VAL A 650 -7.73 -1.26 19.32
N LEU A 651 -8.79 -1.16 20.12
CA LEU A 651 -9.00 -1.98 21.32
C LEU A 651 -10.25 -2.85 21.16
N SER A 652 -10.30 -3.94 21.89
CA SER A 652 -11.55 -4.70 22.06
C SER A 652 -12.61 -3.87 22.80
N GLN A 653 -12.18 -3.19 23.85
CA GLN A 653 -12.97 -2.25 24.65
C GLN A 653 -12.03 -1.20 25.27
N ALA A 654 -12.39 0.06 25.15
CA ALA A 654 -11.71 1.15 25.85
C ALA A 654 -12.37 1.39 27.21
N THR A 655 -11.57 1.64 28.25
CA THR A 655 -12.08 1.94 29.60
C THR A 655 -12.47 3.40 29.77
N SER A 656 -11.91 4.29 28.96
CA SER A 656 -12.21 5.71 28.91
C SER A 656 -11.79 6.31 27.58
N ASN A 657 -12.19 7.54 27.33
CA ASN A 657 -11.70 8.31 26.17
C ASN A 657 -10.24 8.79 26.31
N ASN A 658 -9.65 8.61 27.50
CA ASN A 658 -8.29 9.03 27.82
C ASN A 658 -7.29 7.87 27.86
N VAL A 659 -7.60 6.73 27.22
CA VAL A 659 -6.63 5.64 27.03
C VAL A 659 -5.53 6.04 26.04
N ALA A 660 -4.34 5.45 26.18
CA ALA A 660 -3.20 5.72 25.31
C ALA A 660 -3.32 4.94 23.99
N VAL A 661 -4.00 5.54 23.01
CA VAL A 661 -4.25 4.98 21.66
C VAL A 661 -4.02 6.00 20.54
N TYR A 662 -3.72 7.25 20.85
CA TYR A 662 -3.65 8.33 19.86
C TYR A 662 -2.21 8.58 19.43
N TYR A 663 -1.96 8.57 18.12
CA TYR A 663 -0.69 8.96 17.52
C TYR A 663 -0.85 10.33 16.88
N PRO A 664 -0.19 11.38 17.44
CA PRO A 664 -0.27 12.73 16.89
C PRO A 664 0.21 12.79 15.45
N ALA A 665 -0.51 13.48 14.57
CA ALA A 665 0.09 14.03 13.37
C ALA A 665 1.04 15.17 13.74
N SER A 666 2.05 15.43 12.91
CA SER A 666 2.93 16.58 13.13
C SER A 666 2.13 17.88 13.08
N LEU A 667 2.51 18.85 13.90
CA LEU A 667 2.10 20.22 13.72
C LEU A 667 2.65 20.76 12.40
N ARG A 668 2.54 22.08 12.16
CA ARG A 668 3.05 22.73 10.95
C ARG A 668 4.50 22.30 10.67
N ALA A 669 4.75 21.87 9.44
CA ALA A 669 6.06 21.44 9.00
C ALA A 669 6.33 21.94 7.57
N PHE A 670 7.60 22.24 7.29
CA PHE A 670 8.07 22.68 5.98
C PHE A 670 9.23 21.80 5.52
N TYR A 671 9.23 21.49 4.24
CA TYR A 671 10.27 20.71 3.58
C TYR A 671 10.66 21.38 2.27
N PHE A 672 11.92 21.26 1.90
CA PHE A 672 12.48 21.79 0.65
C PHE A 672 13.33 20.71 0.00
N GLY A 673 13.37 20.70 -1.31
CA GLY A 673 14.22 19.78 -2.03
C GLY A 673 14.75 20.37 -3.33
N LEU A 674 15.97 19.96 -3.67
CA LEU A 674 16.63 20.19 -4.93
C LEU A 674 16.75 18.85 -5.67
N LYS A 675 16.42 18.85 -6.95
CA LYS A 675 16.60 17.71 -7.84
C LYS A 675 17.46 18.14 -9.03
N TYR A 676 18.37 17.26 -9.40
CA TYR A 676 19.15 17.35 -10.64
C TYR A 676 18.96 16.07 -11.45
N LYS A 677 18.84 16.18 -12.77
CA LYS A 677 18.77 15.05 -13.70
C LYS A 677 19.59 15.33 -14.95
N LEU A 678 20.29 14.30 -15.45
CA LEU A 678 21.08 14.33 -16.68
C LEU A 678 20.58 13.24 -17.63
#